data_4b1cb756c6f2cafcb987d4c3e044afd9
#
_entry.id   4b1cb756c6f2cafcb987d4c3e044afd9
#
_cell.length_a   1.000
_cell.length_b   1.000
_cell.length_c   1.000
_cell.angle_alpha   90.00
_cell.angle_beta   90.00
_cell.angle_gamma   90.00
#
_symmetry.space_group_name_H-M   'P 1'
#
loop_
_entity.id
_entity.type
_entity.pdbx_description
1 polymer ?
#
loop_
_entity_poly.entity_id
_entity_poly.type
_entity_poly.pdbx_seq_one_letter_code
_entity_poly.pdbx_strand_id
1 'polypeptide(L)'
;MTERTPERKPATSHTTAAQSPFLTRVARGSNEDFEIASRGMIASGSPRTVKNAFDVDVWDLDSYAFLDEPSHADAPPATVNPSLWRQGRLNNIAGLFEVAPSIYQVRGMDISNVTFIKGDTGWIVIDPLSSKETAGAALDMVNEHLGSRPVHAVIYTHSHADHFGGVLGVLSEVEQKSEKIKFIAPEGFLEEAVSENIIAGNAMIRRAMYMYGVLLPRDAQGHVDTGLGKGMPRMPSSALIAPNLYIEETGTELVIDGVRMIFQLTPGSEAPAEMNIFFPDMRALCMAENCTATLHNIYTPRGAQIRDTLNWSKYIDESIDLYAASSDVVFASHHWPRWGTEKIISFLESQRDTYRYIHDQTLRLANLGHTMNEIAEELELPKELGDEFFNRDYYGTVSHNAKGVYQRYLGWFDANPAHLNPHIPVEAAKRYVDFMGGAEAVMQKAQKSFDEGDYRWVVEVVNHVVFADPENEAARLFQADALEQLGYQSESGPWRDFYLTGAQELRSNGTMFKNAKSNALRPGFLHAMTTGQVFDLIGVRLNAPRAEAHSLRFHLTITDRNEQWTFGIRNGVLQTHIGHRDNADATINATFEAFAQFASKAETLSELSDQPGTSIDGDSSKLELFLSLLDYFTFGFEIVLP
;
A
#
# COMPACT_ATOMS: atom_id res chain seq x y z
N MET A 1 -17.85 30.66 -10.65
CA MET A 1 -17.99 30.78 -9.18
C MET A 1 -17.26 29.61 -8.59
N THR A 2 -16.13 29.83 -7.92
CA THR A 2 -15.47 28.80 -7.13
C THR A 2 -16.37 28.56 -5.92
N GLU A 3 -17.14 27.48 -5.92
CA GLU A 3 -17.87 27.04 -4.73
C GLU A 3 -16.83 26.85 -3.62
N ARG A 4 -16.98 27.57 -2.52
CA ARG A 4 -16.16 27.40 -1.32
C ARG A 4 -16.46 26.02 -0.76
N THR A 5 -15.50 25.14 -0.73
CA THR A 5 -15.61 23.90 0.05
C THR A 5 -15.92 24.25 1.49
N PRO A 6 -16.95 23.69 2.12
CA PRO A 6 -17.28 23.97 3.52
C PRO A 6 -16.08 23.73 4.44
N GLU A 7 -15.91 24.59 5.46
CA GLU A 7 -14.76 24.53 6.36
C GLU A 7 -14.78 23.26 7.22
N ARG A 8 -13.59 22.68 7.40
CA ARG A 8 -13.34 21.58 8.35
C ARG A 8 -13.62 22.04 9.78
N LYS A 9 -14.18 21.16 10.61
CA LYS A 9 -14.53 21.50 11.99
C LYS A 9 -13.33 21.38 12.94
N PRO A 10 -13.28 22.18 14.01
CA PRO A 10 -12.31 21.95 15.08
C PRO A 10 -12.63 20.68 15.87
N ALA A 11 -11.64 20.18 16.63
CA ALA A 11 -11.86 19.11 17.58
C ALA A 11 -12.87 19.54 18.66
N THR A 12 -13.81 18.65 18.98
CA THR A 12 -14.76 18.87 20.09
C THR A 12 -14.12 18.59 21.45
N SER A 13 -14.82 18.90 22.53
CA SER A 13 -14.42 18.53 23.89
C SER A 13 -14.35 17.00 24.07
N HIS A 14 -15.24 16.24 23.43
CA HIS A 14 -15.23 14.77 23.46
C HIS A 14 -14.00 14.20 22.75
N THR A 15 -13.65 14.75 21.59
CA THR A 15 -12.42 14.38 20.89
C THR A 15 -11.18 14.67 21.73
N THR A 16 -11.11 15.84 22.35
CA THR A 16 -10.00 16.20 23.25
C THR A 16 -9.92 15.26 24.47
N ALA A 17 -11.07 14.90 25.05
CA ALA A 17 -11.13 13.97 26.16
C ALA A 17 -10.66 12.56 25.77
N ALA A 18 -11.05 12.06 24.59
CA ALA A 18 -10.62 10.77 24.06
C ALA A 18 -9.10 10.68 23.84
N GLN A 19 -8.41 11.80 23.64
CA GLN A 19 -6.95 11.85 23.46
C GLN A 19 -6.15 11.83 24.78
N SER A 20 -6.79 12.05 25.93
CA SER A 20 -6.12 12.15 27.24
C SER A 20 -5.27 10.93 27.62
N PRO A 21 -5.71 9.67 27.41
CA PRO A 21 -4.88 8.50 27.68
C PRO A 21 -3.58 8.47 26.85
N PHE A 22 -3.66 8.91 25.60
CA PHE A 22 -2.50 8.97 24.69
C PHE A 22 -1.51 10.06 25.11
N LEU A 23 -1.98 11.23 25.52
CA LEU A 23 -1.13 12.29 26.11
C LEU A 23 -0.35 11.76 27.32
N THR A 24 -1.03 11.04 28.22
CA THR A 24 -0.39 10.45 29.40
C THR A 24 0.69 9.43 29.03
N ARG A 25 0.43 8.59 28.02
CA ARG A 25 1.39 7.60 27.53
C ARG A 25 2.61 8.26 26.90
N VAL A 26 2.40 9.21 26.00
CA VAL A 26 3.50 9.94 25.33
C VAL A 26 4.36 10.68 26.35
N ALA A 27 3.76 11.32 27.36
CA ALA A 27 4.48 12.02 28.41
C ALA A 27 5.33 11.11 29.31
N ARG A 28 4.96 9.84 29.45
CA ARG A 28 5.71 8.82 30.23
C ARG A 28 6.70 8.04 29.39
N GLY A 29 6.55 8.09 28.06
CA GLY A 29 7.36 7.31 27.14
C GLY A 29 8.79 7.84 27.04
N SER A 30 9.70 6.97 26.63
CA SER A 30 11.09 7.32 26.37
C SER A 30 11.23 8.20 25.12
N ASN A 31 12.21 9.10 25.14
CA ASN A 31 12.67 9.84 23.95
C ASN A 31 13.76 9.07 23.18
N GLU A 32 14.09 7.85 23.59
CA GLU A 32 15.14 7.03 22.97
C GLU A 32 14.94 6.86 21.45
N ASP A 33 13.70 6.73 20.99
CA ASP A 33 13.42 6.61 19.56
C ASP A 33 13.89 7.84 18.76
N PHE A 34 13.83 9.06 19.30
CA PHE A 34 14.33 10.26 18.62
C PHE A 34 15.87 10.25 18.49
N GLU A 35 16.56 9.75 19.50
CA GLU A 35 18.02 9.57 19.47
C GLU A 35 18.40 8.50 18.45
N ILE A 36 17.68 7.37 18.47
CA ILE A 36 17.87 6.24 17.55
C ILE A 36 17.55 6.66 16.10
N ALA A 37 16.44 7.35 15.88
CA ALA A 37 16.03 7.81 14.54
C ALA A 37 17.03 8.82 13.95
N SER A 38 17.72 9.57 14.78
CA SER A 38 18.75 10.55 14.35
C SER A 38 20.14 9.94 14.23
N ARG A 39 20.36 8.73 14.76
CA ARG A 39 21.69 8.11 14.81
C ARG A 39 22.23 7.82 13.42
N GLY A 40 23.51 8.13 13.21
CA GLY A 40 24.22 7.88 11.96
C GLY A 40 23.88 8.87 10.83
N MET A 41 23.20 9.98 11.12
CA MET A 41 22.90 10.99 10.11
C MET A 41 24.19 11.56 9.50
N ILE A 42 24.34 11.40 8.19
CA ILE A 42 25.43 11.95 7.37
C ILE A 42 25.00 13.28 6.77
N ALA A 43 23.77 13.32 6.24
CA ALA A 43 23.17 14.51 5.63
C ALA A 43 21.68 14.55 5.93
N SER A 44 21.14 15.74 6.25
CA SER A 44 19.71 15.95 6.32
C SER A 44 19.07 15.93 4.92
N GLY A 45 17.81 15.51 4.80
CA GLY A 45 17.13 15.33 3.52
C GLY A 45 17.24 16.54 2.60
N SER A 46 17.92 16.37 1.48
CA SER A 46 18.07 17.35 0.40
C SER A 46 18.19 16.58 -0.92
N PRO A 47 17.39 16.89 -1.96
CA PRO A 47 16.37 17.95 -2.00
C PRO A 47 15.14 17.59 -1.15
N ARG A 48 14.54 18.57 -0.51
CA ARG A 48 13.30 18.38 0.27
C ARG A 48 12.06 18.30 -0.63
N THR A 49 12.16 18.79 -1.88
CA THR A 49 11.14 18.68 -2.92
C THR A 49 11.75 18.00 -4.14
N VAL A 50 11.09 16.93 -4.61
CA VAL A 50 11.48 16.18 -5.81
C VAL A 50 10.40 16.34 -6.87
N LYS A 51 10.80 16.68 -8.10
CA LYS A 51 9.90 16.93 -9.22
C LYS A 51 10.04 15.87 -10.31
N ASN A 52 8.97 15.66 -11.06
CA ASN A 52 9.02 14.86 -12.29
C ASN A 52 9.42 15.71 -13.53
N ALA A 53 9.50 15.06 -14.68
CA ALA A 53 9.87 15.70 -15.95
C ALA A 53 8.87 16.80 -16.41
N PHE A 54 7.69 16.88 -15.79
CA PHE A 54 6.65 17.89 -16.08
C PHE A 54 6.63 19.03 -15.05
N ASP A 55 7.68 19.16 -14.21
CA ASP A 55 7.79 20.16 -13.13
C ASP A 55 6.71 20.04 -12.06
N VAL A 56 6.12 18.85 -11.89
CA VAL A 56 5.15 18.55 -10.83
C VAL A 56 5.89 17.99 -9.63
N ASP A 57 5.57 18.50 -8.43
CA ASP A 57 6.10 18.00 -7.17
C ASP A 57 5.61 16.56 -6.90
N VAL A 58 6.50 15.59 -7.09
CA VAL A 58 6.26 14.18 -6.80
C VAL A 58 6.38 13.93 -5.30
N TRP A 59 7.36 14.57 -4.67
CA TRP A 59 7.60 14.50 -3.23
C TRP A 59 7.86 15.91 -2.68
N ASP A 60 7.26 16.21 -1.53
CA ASP A 60 7.41 17.50 -0.86
C ASP A 60 7.45 17.30 0.67
N LEU A 61 8.68 17.22 1.20
CA LEU A 61 8.91 17.08 2.64
C LEU A 61 8.68 18.40 3.39
N ASP A 62 8.80 19.56 2.73
CA ASP A 62 8.56 20.86 3.35
C ASP A 62 7.10 21.07 3.73
N SER A 63 6.18 20.40 3.05
CA SER A 63 4.76 20.40 3.42
C SER A 63 4.48 19.83 4.80
N TYR A 64 5.42 19.11 5.41
CA TYR A 64 5.34 18.56 6.77
C TYR A 64 6.08 19.40 7.83
N ALA A 65 6.57 20.59 7.49
CA ALA A 65 7.29 21.48 8.43
C ALA A 65 6.46 21.85 9.67
N PHE A 66 5.12 21.82 9.59
CA PHE A 66 4.22 22.06 10.72
C PHE A 66 4.41 21.08 11.90
N LEU A 67 4.99 19.88 11.66
CA LEU A 67 5.31 18.90 12.71
C LEU A 67 6.43 19.37 13.64
N ASP A 68 7.31 20.24 13.16
CA ASP A 68 8.48 20.74 13.88
C ASP A 68 8.27 22.17 14.40
N GLU A 69 7.07 22.74 14.25
CA GLU A 69 6.76 24.08 14.76
C GLU A 69 6.92 24.16 16.28
N PRO A 70 7.61 25.19 16.81
CA PRO A 70 7.84 25.33 18.25
C PRO A 70 6.54 25.41 19.08
N SER A 71 5.45 25.92 18.49
CA SER A 71 4.12 25.99 19.12
C SER A 71 3.54 24.61 19.48
N HIS A 72 4.01 23.56 18.84
CA HIS A 72 3.56 22.18 19.03
C HIS A 72 4.61 21.26 19.68
N ALA A 73 5.72 21.86 20.16
CA ALA A 73 6.80 21.06 20.77
C ALA A 73 6.35 20.33 22.04
N ASP A 74 5.54 20.99 22.87
CA ASP A 74 5.09 20.47 24.17
C ASP A 74 3.67 19.89 24.15
N ALA A 75 2.83 20.27 23.16
CA ALA A 75 1.46 19.80 23.06
C ALA A 75 1.04 19.65 21.58
N PRO A 76 0.64 18.44 21.15
CA PRO A 76 0.10 18.24 19.81
C PRO A 76 -1.22 19.00 19.62
N PRO A 77 -1.58 19.38 18.38
CA PRO A 77 -2.88 19.96 18.07
C PRO A 77 -4.03 19.03 18.49
N ALA A 78 -5.13 19.59 19.01
CA ALA A 78 -6.30 18.81 19.43
C ALA A 78 -6.96 18.02 18.29
N THR A 79 -6.60 18.30 17.04
CA THR A 79 -7.06 17.60 15.84
C THR A 79 -6.17 16.43 15.43
N VAL A 80 -5.18 16.05 16.26
CA VAL A 80 -4.30 14.91 16.00
C VAL A 80 -4.13 14.08 17.26
N ASN A 81 -4.25 12.76 17.13
CA ASN A 81 -3.92 11.87 18.23
C ASN A 81 -2.46 12.06 18.66
N PRO A 82 -2.19 12.26 19.96
CA PRO A 82 -0.83 12.56 20.45
C PRO A 82 0.22 11.50 20.12
N SER A 83 -0.19 10.22 20.09
CA SER A 83 0.69 9.11 19.77
C SER A 83 1.06 9.11 18.28
N LEU A 84 0.09 9.35 17.38
CA LEU A 84 0.36 9.52 15.95
C LEU A 84 1.21 10.77 15.68
N TRP A 85 0.98 11.86 16.41
CA TRP A 85 1.81 13.07 16.29
C TRP A 85 3.28 12.78 16.61
N ARG A 86 3.54 12.00 17.67
CA ARG A 86 4.90 11.55 18.01
C ARG A 86 5.52 10.74 16.88
N GLN A 87 4.79 9.77 16.33
CA GLN A 87 5.25 8.94 15.21
C GLN A 87 5.53 9.79 13.97
N GLY A 88 4.65 10.73 13.64
CA GLY A 88 4.82 11.64 12.51
C GLY A 88 6.07 12.52 12.63
N ARG A 89 6.42 12.96 13.84
CA ARG A 89 7.67 13.70 14.09
C ARG A 89 8.91 12.83 13.93
N LEU A 90 8.85 11.57 14.36
CA LEU A 90 9.93 10.59 14.16
C LEU A 90 10.16 10.32 12.67
N ASN A 91 9.09 10.08 11.90
CA ASN A 91 9.15 9.87 10.46
C ASN A 91 9.56 11.15 9.67
N ASN A 92 9.54 12.34 10.32
CA ASN A 92 10.04 13.58 9.72
C ASN A 92 11.57 13.75 9.82
N ILE A 93 12.26 12.85 10.56
CA ILE A 93 13.72 12.80 10.62
C ILE A 93 14.23 12.12 9.34
N ALA A 94 14.46 12.93 8.31
CA ALA A 94 14.75 12.49 6.94
C ALA A 94 16.20 12.80 6.54
N GLY A 95 16.77 11.97 5.67
CA GLY A 95 18.11 12.17 5.12
C GLY A 95 18.86 10.88 4.80
N LEU A 96 20.18 11.01 4.68
CA LEU A 96 21.12 9.92 4.50
C LEU A 96 21.73 9.53 5.87
N PHE A 97 21.72 8.24 6.17
CA PHE A 97 22.20 7.70 7.45
C PHE A 97 23.14 6.52 7.25
N GLU A 98 24.20 6.43 8.05
CA GLU A 98 24.98 5.22 8.21
C GLU A 98 24.32 4.31 9.25
N VAL A 99 23.90 3.13 8.82
CA VAL A 99 23.29 2.09 9.66
C VAL A 99 24.38 1.26 10.33
N ALA A 100 25.36 0.84 9.54
CA ALA A 100 26.57 0.14 9.95
C ALA A 100 27.68 0.46 8.92
N PRO A 101 28.95 0.13 9.17
CA PRO A 101 29.99 0.27 8.17
C PRO A 101 29.58 -0.36 6.85
N SER A 102 29.57 0.41 5.77
CA SER A 102 29.15 0.02 4.41
C SER A 102 27.64 -0.20 4.19
N ILE A 103 26.78 0.04 5.19
CA ILE A 103 25.31 0.01 5.06
C ILE A 103 24.77 1.41 5.28
N TYR A 104 24.09 1.96 4.26
CA TYR A 104 23.53 3.31 4.29
C TYR A 104 22.05 3.27 3.93
N GLN A 105 21.23 4.10 4.59
CA GLN A 105 19.81 4.25 4.27
C GLN A 105 19.49 5.71 3.94
N VAL A 106 18.66 5.90 2.91
CA VAL A 106 17.95 7.17 2.70
C VAL A 106 16.54 6.99 3.21
N ARG A 107 16.16 7.84 4.18
CA ARG A 107 14.86 7.81 4.87
C ARG A 107 14.11 9.11 4.66
N GLY A 108 12.77 9.04 4.58
CA GLY A 108 11.89 10.20 4.47
C GLY A 108 11.81 10.82 3.08
N MET A 109 12.36 10.17 2.05
CA MET A 109 12.25 10.59 0.65
C MET A 109 11.08 9.91 -0.09
N ASP A 110 10.42 8.97 0.57
CA ASP A 110 9.26 8.21 0.11
C ASP A 110 8.53 7.66 1.35
N ILE A 111 7.53 6.81 1.19
CA ILE A 111 6.91 6.08 2.29
C ILE A 111 7.87 5.03 2.86
N SER A 112 8.65 4.37 2.01
CA SER A 112 9.67 3.38 2.38
C SER A 112 11.08 3.98 2.47
N ASN A 113 12.03 3.19 2.92
CA ASN A 113 13.46 3.50 2.93
C ASN A 113 14.15 2.73 1.81
N VAL A 114 15.15 3.35 1.16
CA VAL A 114 16.08 2.64 0.30
C VAL A 114 17.40 2.41 1.03
N THR A 115 17.94 1.18 0.90
CA THR A 115 19.23 0.84 1.50
C THR A 115 20.28 0.63 0.42
N PHE A 116 21.45 1.25 0.62
CA PHE A 116 22.63 1.13 -0.24
C PHE A 116 23.73 0.39 0.52
N ILE A 117 24.14 -0.78 0.00
CA ILE A 117 25.27 -1.53 0.54
C ILE A 117 26.49 -1.23 -0.35
N LYS A 118 27.57 -0.76 0.28
CA LYS A 118 28.82 -0.48 -0.40
C LYS A 118 29.60 -1.77 -0.60
N GLY A 119 29.67 -2.24 -1.85
CA GLY A 119 30.55 -3.33 -2.24
C GLY A 119 31.98 -2.86 -2.54
N ASP A 120 32.80 -3.77 -3.06
CA ASP A 120 34.20 -3.47 -3.44
C ASP A 120 34.27 -2.39 -4.51
N THR A 121 33.40 -2.44 -5.53
CA THR A 121 33.46 -1.56 -6.71
C THR A 121 32.18 -0.78 -6.96
N GLY A 122 31.00 -1.21 -6.44
CA GLY A 122 29.70 -0.63 -6.74
C GLY A 122 28.75 -0.58 -5.55
N TRP A 123 27.49 -0.31 -5.86
CA TRP A 123 26.37 -0.35 -4.95
C TRP A 123 25.54 -1.62 -5.15
N ILE A 124 25.06 -2.20 -4.06
CA ILE A 124 23.93 -3.11 -4.03
C ILE A 124 22.78 -2.31 -3.41
N VAL A 125 21.66 -2.19 -4.14
CA VAL A 125 20.50 -1.40 -3.72
C VAL A 125 19.41 -2.35 -3.23
N ILE A 126 18.87 -2.11 -2.03
CA ILE A 126 17.73 -2.85 -1.48
C ILE A 126 16.53 -1.91 -1.47
N ASP A 127 15.41 -2.35 -2.05
CA ASP A 127 14.11 -1.67 -2.07
C ASP A 127 14.18 -0.24 -2.61
N PRO A 128 14.29 -0.06 -3.93
CA PRO A 128 14.49 1.25 -4.56
C PRO A 128 13.24 2.15 -4.59
N LEU A 129 12.48 2.25 -3.48
CA LEU A 129 11.34 3.14 -3.28
C LEU A 129 10.18 2.93 -4.29
N SER A 130 9.17 3.79 -4.24
CA SER A 130 7.96 3.68 -5.07
C SER A 130 8.04 4.41 -6.41
N SER A 131 8.98 5.36 -6.57
CA SER A 131 9.06 6.18 -7.77
C SER A 131 10.49 6.38 -8.27
N LYS A 132 10.62 6.47 -9.61
CA LYS A 132 11.87 6.81 -10.28
C LYS A 132 12.47 8.11 -9.73
N GLU A 133 11.63 9.10 -9.46
CA GLU A 133 12.04 10.41 -9.04
C GLU A 133 12.67 10.40 -7.63
N THR A 134 11.97 9.78 -6.66
CA THR A 134 12.45 9.70 -5.28
C THR A 134 13.68 8.79 -5.16
N ALA A 135 13.70 7.67 -5.86
CA ALA A 135 14.84 6.76 -5.91
C ALA A 135 16.08 7.39 -6.56
N GLY A 136 15.88 8.16 -7.64
CA GLY A 136 16.97 8.92 -8.28
C GLY A 136 17.54 9.99 -7.35
N ALA A 137 16.70 10.77 -6.69
CA ALA A 137 17.14 11.76 -5.70
C ALA A 137 17.88 11.12 -4.52
N ALA A 138 17.47 9.93 -4.09
CA ALA A 138 18.16 9.17 -3.04
C ALA A 138 19.56 8.70 -3.50
N LEU A 139 19.68 8.18 -4.72
CA LEU A 139 20.98 7.78 -5.29
C LEU A 139 21.91 8.99 -5.47
N ASP A 140 21.37 10.12 -5.93
CA ASP A 140 22.15 11.37 -6.08
C ASP A 140 22.70 11.83 -4.72
N MET A 141 21.90 11.81 -3.66
CA MET A 141 22.33 12.13 -2.30
C MET A 141 23.45 11.18 -1.81
N VAL A 142 23.32 9.90 -2.06
CA VAL A 142 24.35 8.90 -1.71
C VAL A 142 25.64 9.15 -2.48
N ASN A 143 25.55 9.39 -3.79
CA ASN A 143 26.71 9.64 -4.63
C ASN A 143 27.41 10.97 -4.29
N GLU A 144 26.66 12.01 -3.91
CA GLU A 144 27.23 13.29 -3.47
C GLU A 144 28.08 13.15 -2.20
N HIS A 145 27.60 12.39 -1.22
CA HIS A 145 28.24 12.30 0.10
C HIS A 145 29.25 11.16 0.24
N LEU A 146 29.05 10.05 -0.51
CA LEU A 146 29.84 8.82 -0.38
C LEU A 146 30.66 8.48 -1.63
N GLY A 147 30.51 9.28 -2.71
CA GLY A 147 31.16 9.08 -4.00
C GLY A 147 30.35 8.20 -4.95
N SER A 148 30.34 8.58 -6.23
CA SER A 148 29.61 7.91 -7.29
C SER A 148 30.16 6.50 -7.55
N ARG A 149 29.26 5.52 -7.65
CA ARG A 149 29.56 4.12 -7.95
C ARG A 149 28.50 3.53 -8.87
N PRO A 150 28.86 2.54 -9.73
CA PRO A 150 27.86 1.80 -10.52
C PRO A 150 26.99 0.92 -9.59
N VAL A 151 25.79 0.57 -10.05
CA VAL A 151 24.91 -0.41 -9.39
C VAL A 151 25.21 -1.80 -9.94
N HIS A 152 25.50 -2.77 -9.07
CA HIS A 152 25.77 -4.15 -9.44
C HIS A 152 24.61 -5.09 -9.17
N ALA A 153 23.78 -4.77 -8.18
CA ALA A 153 22.57 -5.53 -7.91
C ALA A 153 21.46 -4.63 -7.35
N VAL A 154 20.23 -5.02 -7.63
CA VAL A 154 19.01 -4.52 -6.98
C VAL A 154 18.31 -5.70 -6.34
N ILE A 155 17.95 -5.58 -5.08
CA ILE A 155 17.26 -6.60 -4.30
C ILE A 155 15.89 -6.06 -3.94
N TYR A 156 14.85 -6.77 -4.29
CA TYR A 156 13.49 -6.53 -3.86
C TYR A 156 13.19 -7.48 -2.69
N THR A 157 12.96 -6.93 -1.50
CA THR A 157 12.68 -7.77 -0.33
C THR A 157 11.33 -8.45 -0.44
N HIS A 158 10.35 -7.79 -1.06
CA HIS A 158 9.00 -8.30 -1.23
C HIS A 158 8.22 -7.61 -2.36
N SER A 159 6.98 -8.06 -2.61
CA SER A 159 6.20 -7.76 -3.81
C SER A 159 5.38 -6.45 -3.76
N HIS A 160 5.54 -5.57 -2.76
CA HIS A 160 4.85 -4.28 -2.72
C HIS A 160 5.57 -3.20 -3.54
N ALA A 161 4.78 -2.30 -4.13
CA ALA A 161 5.28 -1.35 -5.14
C ALA A 161 6.24 -0.29 -4.60
N ASP A 162 6.21 0.00 -3.32
CA ASP A 162 7.11 0.95 -2.67
C ASP A 162 8.51 0.38 -2.40
N HIS A 163 8.74 -0.90 -2.73
CA HIS A 163 10.04 -1.57 -2.62
C HIS A 163 10.69 -1.87 -3.97
N PHE A 164 9.97 -1.65 -5.09
CA PHE A 164 10.53 -1.89 -6.43
C PHE A 164 10.20 -0.79 -7.45
N GLY A 165 9.15 0.02 -7.20
CA GLY A 165 8.59 0.94 -8.20
C GLY A 165 9.57 1.98 -8.71
N GLY A 166 10.57 2.36 -7.93
CA GLY A 166 11.59 3.34 -8.26
C GLY A 166 12.83 2.78 -8.94
N VAL A 167 12.87 1.51 -9.32
CA VAL A 167 14.06 0.82 -9.85
C VAL A 167 14.75 1.56 -11.00
N LEU A 168 14.00 2.23 -11.87
CA LEU A 168 14.59 3.03 -12.95
C LEU A 168 15.29 4.32 -12.47
N GLY A 169 15.08 4.73 -11.23
CA GLY A 169 15.75 5.88 -10.62
C GLY A 169 17.16 5.58 -10.13
N VAL A 170 17.43 4.32 -9.77
CA VAL A 170 18.75 3.90 -9.28
C VAL A 170 19.64 3.33 -10.39
N LEU A 171 19.20 3.35 -11.65
CA LEU A 171 19.93 2.80 -12.79
C LEU A 171 20.08 3.83 -13.89
N SER A 172 21.29 4.00 -14.41
CA SER A 172 21.53 4.73 -15.66
C SER A 172 20.91 4.00 -16.85
N GLU A 173 20.69 4.68 -17.97
CA GLU A 173 20.17 4.06 -19.21
C GLU A 173 21.03 2.89 -19.73
N VAL A 174 22.33 2.91 -19.45
CA VAL A 174 23.26 1.83 -19.82
C VAL A 174 23.07 0.63 -18.89
N GLU A 175 22.90 0.88 -17.59
CA GLU A 175 22.68 -0.14 -16.58
C GLU A 175 21.32 -0.84 -16.78
N GLN A 176 20.27 -0.11 -17.13
CA GLN A 176 18.95 -0.68 -17.44
C GLN A 176 18.97 -1.72 -18.55
N LYS A 177 19.92 -1.62 -19.49
CA LYS A 177 20.10 -2.53 -20.62
C LYS A 177 21.18 -3.60 -20.37
N SER A 178 21.79 -3.60 -19.19
CA SER A 178 22.90 -4.48 -18.86
C SER A 178 22.44 -5.82 -18.32
N GLU A 179 22.78 -6.91 -18.99
CA GLU A 179 22.57 -8.28 -18.49
C GLU A 179 23.43 -8.63 -17.26
N LYS A 180 24.36 -7.76 -16.88
CA LYS A 180 25.28 -8.01 -15.75
C LYS A 180 24.67 -7.68 -14.40
N ILE A 181 23.68 -6.77 -14.35
CA ILE A 181 23.02 -6.41 -13.10
C ILE A 181 22.14 -7.56 -12.62
N LYS A 182 22.26 -7.86 -11.33
CA LYS A 182 21.41 -8.86 -10.68
C LYS A 182 20.18 -8.17 -10.09
N PHE A 183 19.00 -8.61 -10.55
CA PHE A 183 17.71 -8.28 -9.96
C PHE A 183 17.26 -9.48 -9.16
N ILE A 184 17.29 -9.36 -7.83
CA ILE A 184 17.10 -10.47 -6.89
C ILE A 184 15.79 -10.28 -6.16
N ALA A 185 14.99 -11.33 -6.06
CA ALA A 185 13.72 -11.32 -5.34
C ALA A 185 13.40 -12.69 -4.76
N PRO A 186 12.47 -12.80 -3.78
CA PRO A 186 11.96 -14.10 -3.36
C PRO A 186 11.14 -14.78 -4.46
N GLU A 187 11.05 -16.09 -4.43
CA GLU A 187 10.14 -16.86 -5.30
C GLU A 187 8.71 -16.34 -5.21
N GLY A 188 7.98 -16.31 -6.33
CA GLY A 188 6.61 -15.79 -6.42
C GLY A 188 6.49 -14.27 -6.52
N PHE A 189 7.59 -13.54 -6.40
CA PHE A 189 7.58 -12.07 -6.39
C PHE A 189 6.85 -11.46 -7.60
N LEU A 190 7.14 -11.93 -8.81
CA LEU A 190 6.59 -11.31 -10.03
C LEU A 190 5.07 -11.52 -10.14
N GLU A 191 4.61 -12.72 -9.82
CA GLU A 191 3.19 -13.08 -9.83
C GLU A 191 2.41 -12.19 -8.85
N GLU A 192 2.92 -12.03 -7.65
CA GLU A 192 2.25 -11.28 -6.60
C GLU A 192 2.31 -9.76 -6.87
N ALA A 193 3.43 -9.23 -7.34
CA ALA A 193 3.55 -7.84 -7.73
C ALA A 193 2.57 -7.46 -8.85
N VAL A 194 2.38 -8.35 -9.84
CA VAL A 194 1.40 -8.14 -10.92
C VAL A 194 -0.03 -8.29 -10.42
N SER A 195 -0.34 -9.33 -9.65
CA SER A 195 -1.68 -9.60 -9.12
C SER A 195 -2.22 -8.39 -8.35
N GLU A 196 -1.46 -7.87 -7.41
CA GLU A 196 -1.90 -6.76 -6.57
C GLU A 196 -1.99 -5.43 -7.33
N ASN A 197 -0.97 -5.10 -8.12
CA ASN A 197 -0.88 -3.77 -8.72
C ASN A 197 -1.61 -3.63 -10.07
N ILE A 198 -1.92 -4.72 -10.76
CA ILE A 198 -2.50 -4.70 -12.10
C ILE A 198 -3.91 -5.29 -12.11
N ILE A 199 -4.11 -6.53 -11.67
CA ILE A 199 -5.40 -7.23 -11.80
C ILE A 199 -6.50 -6.52 -11.00
N ALA A 200 -6.26 -6.19 -9.73
CA ALA A 200 -7.15 -5.39 -8.89
C ALA A 200 -6.76 -3.90 -8.85
N GLY A 201 -5.79 -3.49 -9.65
CA GLY A 201 -5.05 -2.23 -9.52
C GLY A 201 -5.93 -0.98 -9.45
N ASN A 202 -6.99 -0.90 -10.27
CA ASN A 202 -7.88 0.27 -10.26
C ASN A 202 -8.61 0.45 -8.91
N ALA A 203 -9.21 -0.62 -8.39
CA ALA A 203 -9.90 -0.58 -7.09
C ALA A 203 -8.89 -0.36 -5.96
N MET A 204 -7.73 -1.02 -6.03
CA MET A 204 -6.66 -0.92 -5.05
C MET A 204 -6.12 0.52 -4.94
N ILE A 205 -5.79 1.15 -6.06
CA ILE A 205 -5.27 2.53 -6.09
C ILE A 205 -6.32 3.53 -5.59
N ARG A 206 -7.60 3.38 -5.98
CA ARG A 206 -8.68 4.25 -5.49
C ARG A 206 -8.83 4.19 -3.97
N ARG A 207 -8.74 3.00 -3.39
CA ARG A 207 -8.77 2.78 -1.93
C ARG A 207 -7.48 3.25 -1.25
N ALA A 208 -6.33 3.10 -1.91
CA ALA A 208 -5.05 3.61 -1.43
C ALA A 208 -5.03 5.13 -1.31
N MET A 209 -5.74 5.87 -2.19
CA MET A 209 -5.89 7.32 -2.06
C MET A 209 -6.54 7.74 -0.74
N TYR A 210 -7.46 6.91 -0.21
CA TYR A 210 -8.03 7.08 1.12
C TYR A 210 -7.04 6.71 2.21
N MET A 211 -6.45 5.51 2.12
CA MET A 211 -5.57 4.95 3.14
C MET A 211 -4.35 5.82 3.43
N TYR A 212 -3.80 6.46 2.41
CA TYR A 212 -2.58 7.29 2.50
C TYR A 212 -2.88 8.79 2.45
N GLY A 213 -4.14 9.20 2.50
CA GLY A 213 -4.53 10.60 2.53
C GLY A 213 -3.92 11.46 1.41
N VAL A 214 -3.76 10.88 0.21
CA VAL A 214 -3.00 11.51 -0.91
C VAL A 214 -3.57 12.88 -1.28
N LEU A 215 -4.89 13.05 -1.17
CA LEU A 215 -5.60 14.28 -1.53
C LEU A 215 -5.85 15.21 -0.34
N LEU A 216 -5.53 14.80 0.87
CA LEU A 216 -5.68 15.63 2.05
C LEU A 216 -4.61 16.73 2.07
N PRO A 217 -4.94 17.95 2.53
CA PRO A 217 -3.94 18.96 2.87
C PRO A 217 -2.94 18.40 3.91
N ARG A 218 -1.69 18.83 3.82
CA ARG A 218 -0.65 18.51 4.79
C ARG A 218 -0.69 19.52 5.93
N ASP A 219 -1.51 19.25 6.92
CA ASP A 219 -1.70 20.10 8.12
C ASP A 219 -2.33 19.31 9.27
N ALA A 220 -2.48 19.92 10.43
CA ALA A 220 -3.01 19.30 11.65
C ALA A 220 -4.48 18.83 11.55
N GLN A 221 -5.26 19.34 10.60
CA GLN A 221 -6.64 18.88 10.33
C GLN A 221 -6.72 17.94 9.12
N GLY A 222 -5.61 17.69 8.43
CA GLY A 222 -5.52 16.83 7.27
C GLY A 222 -4.59 15.65 7.51
N HIS A 223 -3.76 15.37 6.51
CA HIS A 223 -2.79 14.28 6.59
C HIS A 223 -1.57 14.70 7.41
N VAL A 224 -1.16 13.83 8.33
CA VAL A 224 -0.02 14.04 9.23
C VAL A 224 1.08 13.03 8.96
N ASP A 225 0.70 11.76 8.90
CA ASP A 225 1.61 10.61 8.72
C ASP A 225 0.79 9.36 8.42
N THR A 226 1.35 8.41 7.68
CA THR A 226 0.68 7.12 7.46
C THR A 226 0.90 6.13 8.60
N GLY A 227 1.77 6.47 9.56
CA GLY A 227 2.23 5.55 10.60
C GLY A 227 3.40 4.67 10.16
N LEU A 228 3.55 4.46 8.85
CA LEU A 228 4.62 3.67 8.22
C LEU A 228 5.73 4.56 7.64
N GLY A 229 5.36 5.73 7.20
CA GLY A 229 6.21 6.79 6.64
C GLY A 229 5.38 8.03 6.39
N LYS A 230 5.94 9.06 5.74
CA LYS A 230 5.25 10.34 5.57
C LYS A 230 4.04 10.25 4.64
N GLY A 231 4.09 9.48 3.57
CA GLY A 231 3.00 9.37 2.60
C GLY A 231 3.46 8.77 1.28
N MET A 232 2.56 8.70 0.32
CA MET A 232 2.87 8.24 -1.04
C MET A 232 3.27 9.42 -1.94
N PRO A 233 4.24 9.23 -2.85
CA PRO A 233 4.55 10.19 -3.90
C PRO A 233 3.32 10.51 -4.76
N ARG A 234 3.23 11.75 -5.22
CA ARG A 234 2.15 12.22 -6.09
C ARG A 234 2.55 12.05 -7.55
N MET A 235 1.65 11.48 -8.38
CA MET A 235 1.90 11.25 -9.81
C MET A 235 3.29 10.62 -10.10
N PRO A 236 3.65 9.54 -9.41
CA PRO A 236 4.96 8.93 -9.53
C PRO A 236 5.16 8.25 -10.89
N SER A 237 6.41 8.24 -11.38
CA SER A 237 6.83 7.31 -12.44
C SER A 237 7.31 6.02 -11.79
N SER A 238 6.49 4.98 -11.86
CA SER A 238 6.82 3.67 -11.27
C SER A 238 7.04 2.62 -12.36
N ALA A 239 7.99 1.73 -12.14
CA ALA A 239 8.30 0.64 -13.06
C ALA A 239 8.68 -0.64 -12.29
N LEU A 240 8.63 -1.76 -12.99
CA LEU A 240 9.12 -3.05 -12.51
C LEU A 240 10.09 -3.63 -13.53
N ILE A 241 11.30 -3.96 -13.10
CA ILE A 241 12.21 -4.82 -13.86
C ILE A 241 12.08 -6.22 -13.26
N ALA A 242 11.74 -7.20 -14.10
CA ALA A 242 11.57 -8.58 -13.65
C ALA A 242 12.87 -9.11 -13.03
N PRO A 243 12.82 -9.82 -11.90
CA PRO A 243 13.98 -10.48 -11.34
C PRO A 243 14.63 -11.46 -12.33
N ASN A 244 15.96 -11.51 -12.30
CA ASN A 244 16.73 -12.49 -13.06
C ASN A 244 17.44 -13.50 -12.16
N LEU A 245 17.21 -13.41 -10.85
CA LEU A 245 17.68 -14.34 -9.83
C LEU A 245 16.64 -14.42 -8.70
N TYR A 246 16.10 -15.60 -8.48
CA TYR A 246 15.13 -15.85 -7.40
C TYR A 246 15.80 -16.58 -6.23
N ILE A 247 15.40 -16.20 -5.01
CA ILE A 247 15.72 -16.93 -3.78
C ILE A 247 14.58 -17.92 -3.54
N GLU A 248 14.90 -19.20 -3.60
CA GLU A 248 13.92 -20.30 -3.53
C GLU A 248 13.96 -21.04 -2.18
N GLU A 249 15.04 -20.88 -1.39
CA GLU A 249 15.22 -21.59 -0.11
C GLU A 249 15.83 -20.69 0.95
N THR A 250 15.34 -20.81 2.20
CA THR A 250 15.96 -20.22 3.39
C THR A 250 17.38 -20.79 3.57
N GLY A 251 18.34 -19.92 3.87
CA GLY A 251 19.75 -20.28 4.00
C GLY A 251 20.54 -20.14 2.69
N THR A 252 19.90 -19.77 1.57
CA THR A 252 20.61 -19.44 0.33
C THR A 252 21.62 -18.34 0.62
N GLU A 253 22.88 -18.57 0.19
CA GLU A 253 23.97 -17.63 0.36
C GLU A 253 24.43 -17.10 -1.01
N LEU A 254 24.57 -15.78 -1.12
CA LEU A 254 25.16 -15.11 -2.28
C LEU A 254 26.31 -14.21 -1.87
N VAL A 255 27.29 -14.08 -2.76
CA VAL A 255 28.35 -13.08 -2.67
C VAL A 255 28.31 -12.22 -3.93
N ILE A 256 28.05 -10.93 -3.76
CA ILE A 256 27.98 -9.96 -4.86
C ILE A 256 28.89 -8.80 -4.53
N ASP A 257 29.81 -8.47 -5.43
CA ASP A 257 30.78 -7.37 -5.28
C ASP A 257 31.47 -7.37 -3.90
N GLY A 258 31.87 -8.57 -3.41
CA GLY A 258 32.52 -8.77 -2.12
C GLY A 258 31.58 -8.83 -0.91
N VAL A 259 30.29 -8.56 -1.08
CA VAL A 259 29.31 -8.58 0.03
C VAL A 259 28.64 -9.96 0.12
N ARG A 260 28.78 -10.58 1.28
CA ARG A 260 28.16 -11.86 1.63
C ARG A 260 26.78 -11.64 2.23
N MET A 261 25.78 -12.35 1.72
CA MET A 261 24.36 -12.25 2.12
C MET A 261 23.77 -13.63 2.31
N ILE A 262 22.98 -13.82 3.36
CA ILE A 262 22.21 -15.05 3.63
C ILE A 262 20.74 -14.67 3.70
N PHE A 263 19.89 -15.40 2.98
CA PHE A 263 18.47 -15.07 2.82
C PHE A 263 17.60 -16.01 3.63
N GLN A 264 16.52 -15.46 4.21
CA GLN A 264 15.44 -16.21 4.84
C GLN A 264 14.13 -15.89 4.13
N LEU A 265 13.46 -16.89 3.59
CA LEU A 265 12.13 -16.73 3.01
C LEU A 265 11.05 -16.62 4.10
N THR A 266 10.14 -15.66 3.93
CA THR A 266 9.03 -15.38 4.86
C THR A 266 7.69 -15.22 4.12
N PRO A 267 7.30 -16.15 3.22
CA PRO A 267 6.14 -15.98 2.36
C PRO A 267 4.85 -15.90 3.15
N GLY A 268 3.97 -14.96 2.77
CA GLY A 268 2.68 -14.74 3.41
C GLY A 268 2.75 -14.01 4.76
N SER A 269 3.92 -13.49 5.15
CA SER A 269 4.08 -12.61 6.32
C SER A 269 3.54 -11.21 6.00
N GLU A 270 4.39 -10.21 5.81
CA GLU A 270 3.94 -8.88 5.40
C GLU A 270 3.45 -8.87 3.94
N ALA A 271 4.13 -9.60 3.06
CA ALA A 271 3.72 -9.81 1.67
C ALA A 271 3.62 -11.31 1.32
N PRO A 272 2.87 -11.67 0.25
CA PRO A 272 2.78 -13.05 -0.20
C PRO A 272 4.14 -13.65 -0.58
N ALA A 273 5.03 -12.84 -1.19
CA ALA A 273 6.41 -13.18 -1.49
C ALA A 273 7.33 -12.18 -0.77
N GLU A 274 8.08 -12.65 0.22
CA GLU A 274 8.94 -11.82 1.06
C GLU A 274 10.15 -12.59 1.58
N MET A 275 11.26 -11.86 1.88
CA MET A 275 12.49 -12.42 2.44
C MET A 275 13.23 -11.42 3.33
N ASN A 276 13.84 -11.92 4.41
CA ASN A 276 14.81 -11.21 5.24
C ASN A 276 16.25 -11.47 4.72
N ILE A 277 17.21 -10.59 5.08
CA ILE A 277 18.59 -10.69 4.61
C ILE A 277 19.55 -10.50 5.80
N PHE A 278 20.40 -11.48 6.03
CA PHE A 278 21.48 -11.37 7.01
C PHE A 278 22.82 -11.11 6.32
N PHE A 279 23.58 -10.13 6.83
CA PHE A 279 24.91 -9.75 6.38
C PHE A 279 25.93 -10.17 7.45
N PRO A 280 26.48 -11.41 7.36
CA PRO A 280 27.32 -11.96 8.43
C PRO A 280 28.57 -11.15 8.72
N ASP A 281 29.26 -10.66 7.68
CA ASP A 281 30.51 -9.91 7.84
C ASP A 281 30.30 -8.49 8.39
N MET A 282 29.08 -7.95 8.25
CA MET A 282 28.66 -6.65 8.77
C MET A 282 27.87 -6.77 10.07
N ARG A 283 27.57 -7.99 10.53
CA ARG A 283 26.74 -8.30 11.69
C ARG A 283 25.42 -7.54 11.70
N ALA A 284 24.74 -7.49 10.52
CA ALA A 284 23.54 -6.72 10.29
C ALA A 284 22.42 -7.60 9.76
N LEU A 285 21.20 -7.39 10.27
CA LEU A 285 19.99 -8.12 9.86
C LEU A 285 18.99 -7.13 9.26
N CYS A 286 18.62 -7.35 8.00
CA CYS A 286 17.51 -6.66 7.34
C CYS A 286 16.24 -7.50 7.50
N MET A 287 15.24 -6.96 8.17
CA MET A 287 13.95 -7.61 8.40
C MET A 287 12.89 -7.24 7.36
N ALA A 288 13.31 -6.78 6.17
CA ALA A 288 12.39 -6.35 5.12
C ALA A 288 11.31 -5.40 5.68
N GLU A 289 10.05 -5.82 5.69
CA GLU A 289 8.96 -5.12 6.39
C GLU A 289 8.37 -5.94 7.55
N ASN A 290 8.94 -7.13 7.83
CA ASN A 290 8.46 -8.04 8.87
C ASN A 290 8.49 -7.47 10.28
N CYS A 291 9.45 -6.59 10.60
CA CYS A 291 9.57 -5.93 11.90
C CYS A 291 9.94 -4.46 11.72
N THR A 292 9.00 -3.57 12.02
CA THR A 292 9.14 -2.11 11.88
C THR A 292 8.75 -1.40 13.18
N ALA A 293 8.92 -0.07 13.27
CA ALA A 293 8.58 0.66 14.51
C ALA A 293 7.07 0.99 14.59
N THR A 294 6.22 0.02 14.25
CA THR A 294 4.76 0.07 14.36
C THR A 294 4.19 -1.34 14.42
N LEU A 295 2.97 -1.51 14.94
CA LEU A 295 2.16 -2.69 14.62
C LEU A 295 1.78 -2.62 13.13
N HIS A 296 2.20 -3.61 12.36
CA HIS A 296 1.85 -3.68 10.95
C HIS A 296 0.42 -4.22 10.76
N ASN A 297 -0.20 -3.91 9.62
CA ASN A 297 -1.53 -4.41 9.35
C ASN A 297 -1.50 -5.87 8.83
N ILE A 298 -2.39 -6.71 9.39
CA ILE A 298 -2.69 -8.06 8.90
C ILE A 298 -3.71 -8.01 7.76
N TYR A 299 -4.66 -7.09 7.87
CA TYR A 299 -5.57 -6.67 6.83
C TYR A 299 -5.30 -5.20 6.49
N THR A 300 -4.91 -4.93 5.26
CA THR A 300 -4.72 -3.55 4.81
C THR A 300 -6.01 -2.97 4.23
N PRO A 301 -6.49 -1.79 4.73
CA PRO A 301 -7.77 -1.23 4.29
C PRO A 301 -7.85 -0.88 2.80
N ARG A 302 -6.73 -0.66 2.10
CA ARG A 302 -6.70 -0.49 0.65
C ARG A 302 -7.11 -1.77 -0.09
N GLY A 303 -6.86 -2.91 0.53
CA GLY A 303 -7.07 -4.24 -0.03
C GLY A 303 -5.74 -4.93 -0.34
N ALA A 304 -5.65 -6.17 0.06
CA ALA A 304 -4.60 -7.13 -0.28
C ALA A 304 -5.06 -8.52 0.18
N GLN A 305 -4.27 -9.54 -0.11
CA GLN A 305 -4.45 -10.85 0.51
C GLN A 305 -4.28 -10.73 2.03
N ILE A 306 -5.08 -11.47 2.80
CA ILE A 306 -4.95 -11.49 4.26
C ILE A 306 -3.64 -12.20 4.63
N ARG A 307 -2.82 -11.52 5.42
CA ARG A 307 -1.50 -11.98 5.87
C ARG A 307 -1.60 -13.12 6.87
N ASP A 308 -0.63 -14.03 6.84
CA ASP A 308 -0.59 -15.18 7.75
C ASP A 308 0.12 -14.83 9.05
N THR A 309 -0.64 -14.30 9.99
CA THR A 309 -0.14 -13.84 11.28
C THR A 309 0.58 -14.93 12.08
N LEU A 310 0.13 -16.19 11.97
CA LEU A 310 0.76 -17.32 12.62
C LEU A 310 2.15 -17.60 12.03
N ASN A 311 2.24 -17.71 10.70
CA ASN A 311 3.51 -17.94 10.05
C ASN A 311 4.44 -16.73 10.19
N TRP A 312 3.90 -15.50 10.13
CA TRP A 312 4.68 -14.29 10.39
C TRP A 312 5.39 -14.35 11.75
N SER A 313 4.66 -14.70 12.82
CA SER A 313 5.28 -14.86 14.14
C SER A 313 6.36 -15.95 14.19
N LYS A 314 6.17 -17.07 13.45
CA LYS A 314 7.17 -18.13 13.34
C LYS A 314 8.41 -17.71 12.55
N TYR A 315 8.26 -16.92 11.49
CA TYR A 315 9.41 -16.41 10.73
C TYR A 315 10.25 -15.42 11.54
N ILE A 316 9.59 -14.59 12.39
CA ILE A 316 10.34 -13.74 13.32
C ILE A 316 11.11 -14.61 14.33
N ASP A 317 10.48 -15.65 14.87
CA ASP A 317 11.11 -16.60 15.79
C ASP A 317 12.32 -17.29 15.15
N GLU A 318 12.18 -17.76 13.91
CA GLU A 318 13.28 -18.32 13.12
C GLU A 318 14.41 -17.30 12.88
N SER A 319 14.08 -16.02 12.61
CA SER A 319 15.09 -14.95 12.47
C SER A 319 15.86 -14.73 13.77
N ILE A 320 15.18 -14.84 14.94
CA ILE A 320 15.83 -14.73 16.25
C ILE A 320 16.84 -15.87 16.41
N ASP A 321 16.41 -17.09 16.16
CA ASP A 321 17.25 -18.29 16.30
C ASP A 321 18.46 -18.27 15.35
N LEU A 322 18.27 -17.89 14.09
CA LEU A 322 19.30 -17.93 13.07
C LEU A 322 20.30 -16.77 13.16
N TYR A 323 19.83 -15.55 13.46
CA TYR A 323 20.62 -14.36 13.17
C TYR A 323 20.75 -13.36 14.33
N ALA A 324 19.78 -13.28 15.27
CA ALA A 324 19.74 -12.17 16.22
C ALA A 324 20.99 -12.11 17.13
N ALA A 325 21.47 -13.26 17.62
CA ALA A 325 22.68 -13.33 18.46
C ALA A 325 23.97 -12.92 17.71
N SER A 326 23.95 -12.99 16.38
CA SER A 326 25.07 -12.62 15.51
C SER A 326 24.95 -11.20 14.94
N SER A 327 23.90 -10.46 15.31
CA SER A 327 23.61 -9.13 14.81
C SER A 327 23.93 -8.03 15.82
N ASP A 328 24.59 -6.97 15.36
CA ASP A 328 24.84 -5.75 16.13
C ASP A 328 23.82 -4.65 15.79
N VAL A 329 23.15 -4.79 14.62
CA VAL A 329 22.10 -3.90 14.17
C VAL A 329 21.01 -4.70 13.42
N VAL A 330 19.74 -4.33 13.67
CA VAL A 330 18.59 -4.70 12.84
C VAL A 330 18.05 -3.45 12.18
N PHE A 331 17.68 -3.56 10.89
CA PHE A 331 17.05 -2.50 10.11
C PHE A 331 15.95 -3.07 9.21
N ALA A 332 15.12 -2.19 8.69
CA ALA A 332 13.98 -2.55 7.86
C ALA A 332 13.81 -1.55 6.72
N SER A 333 12.90 -1.84 5.80
CA SER A 333 12.57 -0.99 4.66
C SER A 333 11.65 0.18 5.05
N HIS A 334 11.29 0.31 6.33
CA HIS A 334 10.60 1.45 6.93
C HIS A 334 11.20 1.80 8.29
N HIS A 335 10.95 3.03 8.74
CA HIS A 335 11.38 3.56 10.03
C HIS A 335 12.92 3.58 10.21
N TRP A 336 13.38 3.39 11.43
CA TRP A 336 14.79 3.52 11.86
C TRP A 336 15.32 2.21 12.42
N PRO A 337 16.64 1.97 12.30
CA PRO A 337 17.29 0.76 12.81
C PRO A 337 17.30 0.69 14.34
N ARG A 338 17.63 -0.49 14.88
CA ARG A 338 17.92 -0.72 16.29
C ARG A 338 19.28 -1.39 16.44
N TRP A 339 20.06 -0.92 17.44
CA TRP A 339 21.42 -1.39 17.70
C TRP A 339 21.55 -2.05 19.06
N GLY A 340 22.45 -3.04 19.14
CA GLY A 340 22.76 -3.82 20.32
C GLY A 340 21.97 -5.12 20.40
N THR A 341 22.71 -6.25 20.46
CA THR A 341 22.14 -7.61 20.36
C THR A 341 20.98 -7.86 21.33
N GLU A 342 21.10 -7.45 22.60
CA GLU A 342 20.03 -7.64 23.59
C GLU A 342 18.75 -6.85 23.23
N LYS A 343 18.89 -5.59 22.74
CA LYS A 343 17.77 -4.76 22.31
C LYS A 343 17.13 -5.31 21.03
N ILE A 344 17.93 -5.86 20.12
CA ILE A 344 17.46 -6.51 18.90
C ILE A 344 16.59 -7.72 19.26
N ILE A 345 17.09 -8.61 20.11
CA ILE A 345 16.36 -9.80 20.57
C ILE A 345 15.05 -9.38 21.22
N SER A 346 15.07 -8.46 22.18
CA SER A 346 13.88 -7.98 22.88
C SER A 346 12.84 -7.36 21.93
N PHE A 347 13.30 -6.59 20.94
CA PHE A 347 12.44 -5.99 19.92
C PHE A 347 11.75 -7.06 19.05
N LEU A 348 12.54 -8.02 18.54
CA LEU A 348 12.02 -9.10 17.70
C LEU A 348 11.07 -10.02 18.48
N GLU A 349 11.40 -10.36 19.73
CA GLU A 349 10.53 -11.15 20.61
C GLU A 349 9.19 -10.44 20.86
N SER A 350 9.21 -9.14 21.15
CA SER A 350 8.01 -8.37 21.40
C SER A 350 7.10 -8.26 20.16
N GLN A 351 7.68 -8.08 18.97
CA GLN A 351 6.92 -8.09 17.71
C GLN A 351 6.36 -9.48 17.40
N ARG A 352 7.16 -10.55 17.54
CA ARG A 352 6.72 -11.94 17.43
C ARG A 352 5.52 -12.24 18.32
N ASP A 353 5.63 -11.88 19.60
CA ASP A 353 4.62 -12.14 20.60
C ASP A 353 3.33 -11.35 20.33
N THR A 354 3.44 -10.13 19.81
CA THR A 354 2.29 -9.30 19.43
C THR A 354 1.50 -9.95 18.30
N TYR A 355 2.14 -10.38 17.21
CA TYR A 355 1.46 -11.08 16.11
C TYR A 355 0.87 -12.40 16.58
N ARG A 356 1.62 -13.16 17.37
CA ARG A 356 1.14 -14.43 17.93
C ARG A 356 -0.05 -14.25 18.86
N TYR A 357 -0.03 -13.25 19.71
CA TYR A 357 -1.14 -12.93 20.62
C TYR A 357 -2.41 -12.58 19.83
N ILE A 358 -2.32 -11.70 18.84
CA ILE A 358 -3.46 -11.31 18.01
C ILE A 358 -4.06 -12.54 17.33
N HIS A 359 -3.22 -13.40 16.73
CA HIS A 359 -3.68 -14.64 16.12
C HIS A 359 -4.41 -15.54 17.10
N ASP A 360 -3.74 -15.94 18.18
CA ASP A 360 -4.23 -16.97 19.09
C ASP A 360 -5.49 -16.49 19.85
N GLN A 361 -5.52 -15.23 20.30
CA GLN A 361 -6.68 -14.70 21.02
C GLN A 361 -7.88 -14.43 20.12
N THR A 362 -7.67 -13.99 18.87
CA THR A 362 -8.76 -13.90 17.90
C THR A 362 -9.44 -15.25 17.71
N LEU A 363 -8.67 -16.32 17.47
CA LEU A 363 -9.23 -17.65 17.27
C LEU A 363 -9.82 -18.23 18.54
N ARG A 364 -9.24 -17.94 19.70
CA ARG A 364 -9.83 -18.35 20.98
C ARG A 364 -11.23 -17.76 21.16
N LEU A 365 -11.42 -16.47 20.91
CA LEU A 365 -12.70 -15.79 21.02
C LEU A 365 -13.68 -16.28 19.93
N ALA A 366 -13.22 -16.46 18.68
CA ALA A 366 -14.04 -17.04 17.62
C ALA A 366 -14.56 -18.45 17.98
N ASN A 367 -13.70 -19.30 18.58
CA ASN A 367 -14.11 -20.63 19.06
C ASN A 367 -15.04 -20.59 20.27
N LEU A 368 -15.14 -19.46 20.97
CA LEU A 368 -16.16 -19.22 22.01
C LEU A 368 -17.46 -18.66 21.44
N GLY A 369 -17.54 -18.42 20.13
CA GLY A 369 -18.73 -17.95 19.43
C GLY A 369 -18.83 -16.45 19.22
N HIS A 370 -17.77 -15.69 19.51
CA HIS A 370 -17.73 -14.24 19.22
C HIS A 370 -17.64 -13.98 17.72
N THR A 371 -18.37 -12.99 17.27
CA THR A 371 -18.31 -12.50 15.88
C THR A 371 -17.05 -11.67 15.64
N MET A 372 -16.73 -11.44 14.38
CA MET A 372 -15.59 -10.63 13.96
C MET A 372 -15.58 -9.23 14.62
N ASN A 373 -16.75 -8.59 14.72
CA ASN A 373 -16.85 -7.24 15.28
C ASN A 373 -16.74 -7.25 16.82
N GLU A 374 -17.31 -8.24 17.51
CA GLU A 374 -17.17 -8.41 18.96
C GLU A 374 -15.70 -8.64 19.34
N ILE A 375 -14.99 -9.51 18.63
CA ILE A 375 -13.57 -9.76 18.86
C ILE A 375 -12.74 -8.47 18.67
N ALA A 376 -13.04 -7.70 17.62
CA ALA A 376 -12.32 -6.46 17.33
C ALA A 376 -12.53 -5.35 18.38
N GLU A 377 -13.64 -5.41 19.14
CA GLU A 377 -13.89 -4.48 20.26
C GLU A 377 -13.29 -5.00 21.59
N GLU A 378 -13.21 -6.31 21.78
CA GLU A 378 -12.77 -6.90 23.04
C GLU A 378 -11.25 -7.13 23.11
N LEU A 379 -10.59 -7.29 21.96
CA LEU A 379 -9.19 -7.66 21.93
C LEU A 379 -8.29 -6.46 22.25
N GLU A 380 -7.59 -6.54 23.38
CA GLU A 380 -6.56 -5.60 23.80
C GLU A 380 -5.22 -6.33 23.98
N LEU A 381 -4.11 -5.67 23.62
CA LEU A 381 -2.79 -6.21 23.88
C LEU A 381 -2.49 -6.24 25.38
N PRO A 382 -1.79 -7.27 25.89
CA PRO A 382 -1.22 -7.24 27.23
C PRO A 382 -0.38 -5.97 27.44
N LYS A 383 -0.37 -5.49 28.69
CA LYS A 383 0.28 -4.21 29.01
C LYS A 383 1.73 -4.15 28.55
N GLU A 384 2.49 -5.23 28.73
CA GLU A 384 3.90 -5.31 28.37
C GLU A 384 4.13 -5.16 26.85
N LEU A 385 3.21 -5.65 26.02
CA LEU A 385 3.24 -5.49 24.55
C LEU A 385 2.67 -4.15 24.12
N GLY A 386 1.55 -3.72 24.72
CA GLY A 386 0.84 -2.52 24.33
C GLY A 386 1.48 -1.21 24.80
N ASP A 387 2.41 -1.23 25.76
CA ASP A 387 3.16 -0.07 26.19
C ASP A 387 4.33 0.27 25.27
N GLU A 388 4.81 -0.72 24.46
CA GLU A 388 5.88 -0.51 23.51
C GLU A 388 5.39 0.33 22.31
N PHE A 389 6.11 1.43 21.99
CA PHE A 389 5.71 2.29 20.88
C PHE A 389 5.75 1.58 19.53
N PHE A 390 6.65 0.64 19.32
CA PHE A 390 6.75 -0.13 18.08
C PHE A 390 5.68 -1.24 17.94
N ASN A 391 4.80 -1.42 18.93
CA ASN A 391 3.60 -2.26 18.85
C ASN A 391 2.30 -1.43 18.80
N ARG A 392 2.40 -0.09 18.67
CA ARG A 392 1.24 0.78 18.62
C ARG A 392 0.54 0.76 17.26
N ASP A 393 -0.71 1.13 17.29
CA ASP A 393 -1.66 1.12 16.18
C ASP A 393 -1.39 2.22 15.11
N TYR A 394 -0.13 2.55 14.83
CA TYR A 394 0.19 3.65 13.91
C TYR A 394 -0.18 3.33 12.46
N TYR A 395 0.05 2.09 12.01
CA TYR A 395 -0.26 1.65 10.65
C TYR A 395 -1.33 0.56 10.64
N GLY A 396 -1.06 -0.63 11.15
CA GLY A 396 -2.08 -1.59 11.50
C GLY A 396 -2.80 -1.21 12.80
N THR A 397 -3.92 -1.84 13.09
CA THR A 397 -4.61 -1.73 14.38
C THR A 397 -4.95 -3.10 14.91
N VAL A 398 -4.94 -3.27 16.23
CA VAL A 398 -5.37 -4.54 16.87
C VAL A 398 -6.77 -4.91 16.38
N SER A 399 -7.69 -3.95 16.32
CA SER A 399 -9.06 -4.12 15.84
C SER A 399 -9.14 -4.69 14.41
N HIS A 400 -8.46 -4.06 13.42
CA HIS A 400 -8.48 -4.55 12.05
C HIS A 400 -7.66 -5.83 11.87
N ASN A 401 -6.59 -5.99 12.64
CA ASN A 401 -5.78 -7.20 12.61
C ASN A 401 -6.57 -8.41 13.11
N ALA A 402 -7.36 -8.27 14.17
CA ALA A 402 -8.30 -9.30 14.62
C ALA A 402 -9.33 -9.66 13.54
N LYS A 403 -9.91 -8.65 12.87
CA LYS A 403 -10.80 -8.87 11.72
C LYS A 403 -10.08 -9.61 10.58
N GLY A 404 -8.82 -9.28 10.31
CA GLY A 404 -8.01 -9.98 9.32
C GLY A 404 -7.81 -11.44 9.65
N VAL A 405 -7.41 -11.77 10.88
CA VAL A 405 -7.26 -13.16 11.34
C VAL A 405 -8.58 -13.92 11.23
N TYR A 406 -9.68 -13.33 11.72
CA TYR A 406 -11.02 -13.94 11.60
C TYR A 406 -11.36 -14.24 10.14
N GLN A 407 -11.20 -13.25 9.25
CA GLN A 407 -11.52 -13.40 7.84
C GLN A 407 -10.66 -14.48 7.14
N ARG A 408 -9.38 -14.63 7.52
CA ARG A 408 -8.49 -15.64 6.95
C ARG A 408 -9.00 -17.06 7.21
N TYR A 409 -9.59 -17.32 8.38
CA TYR A 409 -10.06 -18.64 8.78
C TYR A 409 -11.53 -18.90 8.49
N LEU A 410 -12.40 -17.89 8.67
CA LEU A 410 -13.85 -18.02 8.64
C LEU A 410 -14.51 -17.25 7.49
N GLY A 411 -13.77 -16.36 6.80
CA GLY A 411 -14.32 -15.49 5.76
C GLY A 411 -15.09 -14.29 6.33
N TRP A 412 -15.78 -13.58 5.46
CA TRP A 412 -16.51 -12.35 5.78
C TRP A 412 -17.84 -12.57 6.49
N PHE A 413 -18.41 -13.78 6.41
CA PHE A 413 -19.74 -14.11 6.91
C PHE A 413 -19.69 -14.51 8.38
N ASP A 414 -20.51 -13.86 9.21
CA ASP A 414 -20.59 -14.05 10.66
C ASP A 414 -21.47 -15.24 11.10
N ALA A 415 -21.92 -16.05 10.16
CA ALA A 415 -22.83 -17.19 10.33
C ALA A 415 -24.26 -16.82 10.78
N ASN A 416 -24.61 -15.55 10.99
CA ASN A 416 -25.98 -15.14 11.28
C ASN A 416 -26.85 -15.17 10.01
N PRO A 417 -27.92 -15.99 9.95
CA PRO A 417 -28.77 -16.06 8.76
C PRO A 417 -29.38 -14.72 8.32
N ALA A 418 -29.54 -13.75 9.23
CA ALA A 418 -30.02 -12.41 8.90
C ALA A 418 -29.04 -11.62 7.99
N HIS A 419 -27.76 -11.97 8.04
CA HIS A 419 -26.70 -11.33 7.24
C HIS A 419 -26.28 -12.14 6.01
N LEU A 420 -26.94 -13.31 5.75
CA LEU A 420 -26.55 -14.20 4.66
C LEU A 420 -26.76 -13.56 3.27
N ASN A 421 -27.86 -12.83 3.10
CA ASN A 421 -28.21 -12.19 1.82
C ASN A 421 -28.85 -10.80 2.07
N PRO A 422 -28.05 -9.79 2.48
CA PRO A 422 -28.56 -8.46 2.76
C PRO A 422 -28.95 -7.73 1.47
N HIS A 423 -29.82 -6.72 1.60
CA HIS A 423 -30.10 -5.81 0.50
C HIS A 423 -28.82 -5.04 0.09
N ILE A 424 -28.78 -4.60 -1.18
CA ILE A 424 -27.72 -3.68 -1.64
C ILE A 424 -27.80 -2.35 -0.87
N PRO A 425 -26.66 -1.63 -0.70
CA PRO A 425 -26.59 -0.48 0.21
C PRO A 425 -27.70 0.57 0.04
N VAL A 426 -28.00 1.00 -1.19
CA VAL A 426 -29.03 2.00 -1.46
C VAL A 426 -30.44 1.51 -1.05
N GLU A 427 -30.75 0.26 -1.36
CA GLU A 427 -32.05 -0.32 -1.03
C GLU A 427 -32.21 -0.60 0.48
N ALA A 428 -31.13 -0.96 1.15
CA ALA A 428 -31.10 -1.06 2.61
C ALA A 428 -31.30 0.32 3.23
N ALA A 429 -30.57 1.32 2.77
CA ALA A 429 -30.61 2.69 3.27
C ALA A 429 -32.02 3.30 3.22
N LYS A 430 -32.71 3.18 2.07
CA LYS A 430 -34.09 3.66 1.93
C LYS A 430 -35.03 3.04 2.97
N ARG A 431 -34.91 1.73 3.22
CA ARG A 431 -35.72 1.01 4.21
C ARG A 431 -35.42 1.44 5.64
N TYR A 432 -34.12 1.58 5.97
CA TYR A 432 -33.72 2.03 7.29
C TYR A 432 -34.22 3.45 7.57
N VAL A 433 -34.07 4.39 6.62
CA VAL A 433 -34.54 5.76 6.77
C VAL A 433 -36.06 5.82 6.97
N ASP A 434 -36.83 5.09 6.16
CA ASP A 434 -38.29 5.00 6.30
C ASP A 434 -38.67 4.43 7.68
N PHE A 435 -38.07 3.31 8.06
CA PHE A 435 -38.34 2.62 9.32
C PHE A 435 -37.97 3.46 10.57
N MET A 436 -36.93 4.28 10.46
CA MET A 436 -36.49 5.20 11.53
C MET A 436 -37.33 6.48 11.66
N GLY A 437 -38.32 6.69 10.75
CA GLY A 437 -39.24 7.83 10.78
C GLY A 437 -38.88 8.96 9.81
N GLY A 438 -38.09 8.66 8.79
CA GLY A 438 -37.66 9.58 7.75
C GLY A 438 -36.34 10.31 8.04
N ALA A 439 -35.79 10.94 7.02
CA ALA A 439 -34.47 11.58 7.10
C ALA A 439 -34.38 12.65 8.22
N GLU A 440 -35.43 13.48 8.37
CA GLU A 440 -35.44 14.51 9.41
C GLU A 440 -35.36 13.92 10.83
N ALA A 441 -36.11 12.84 11.09
CA ALA A 441 -36.09 12.15 12.39
C ALA A 441 -34.73 11.52 12.68
N VAL A 442 -34.08 10.94 11.65
CA VAL A 442 -32.72 10.39 11.77
C VAL A 442 -31.74 11.52 12.13
N MET A 443 -31.75 12.62 11.38
CA MET A 443 -30.85 13.75 11.60
C MET A 443 -31.01 14.37 13.01
N GLN A 444 -32.23 14.53 13.50
CA GLN A 444 -32.48 15.05 14.86
C GLN A 444 -31.94 14.11 15.95
N LYS A 445 -32.11 12.79 15.80
CA LYS A 445 -31.57 11.81 16.73
C LYS A 445 -30.04 11.74 16.67
N ALA A 446 -29.49 11.77 15.45
CA ALA A 446 -28.05 11.77 15.24
C ALA A 446 -27.36 13.01 15.81
N GLN A 447 -28.03 14.19 15.76
CA GLN A 447 -27.51 15.41 16.40
C GLN A 447 -27.32 15.20 17.90
N LYS A 448 -28.27 14.56 18.58
CA LYS A 448 -28.13 14.25 20.01
C LYS A 448 -26.93 13.33 20.28
N SER A 449 -26.76 12.27 19.46
CA SER A 449 -25.60 11.38 19.58
C SER A 449 -24.28 12.11 19.31
N PHE A 450 -24.25 13.04 18.37
CA PHE A 450 -23.10 13.90 18.11
C PHE A 450 -22.73 14.76 19.31
N ASP A 451 -23.75 15.40 19.93
CA ASP A 451 -23.58 16.24 21.13
C ASP A 451 -23.12 15.43 22.35
N GLU A 452 -23.40 14.12 22.38
CA GLU A 452 -22.94 13.15 23.38
C GLU A 452 -21.55 12.56 23.06
N GLY A 453 -20.98 12.84 21.84
CA GLY A 453 -19.67 12.37 21.40
C GLY A 453 -19.68 10.96 20.78
N ASP A 454 -20.85 10.38 20.51
CA ASP A 454 -20.97 9.07 19.87
C ASP A 454 -20.91 9.18 18.34
N TYR A 455 -19.73 9.59 17.84
CA TYR A 455 -19.50 9.84 16.41
C TYR A 455 -19.57 8.57 15.56
N ARG A 456 -19.22 7.41 16.11
CA ARG A 456 -19.33 6.12 15.38
C ARG A 456 -20.78 5.84 15.01
N TRP A 457 -21.71 6.00 15.97
CA TRP A 457 -23.12 5.82 15.71
C TRP A 457 -23.69 6.88 14.75
N VAL A 458 -23.25 8.15 14.91
CA VAL A 458 -23.65 9.20 13.97
C VAL A 458 -23.29 8.84 12.53
N VAL A 459 -22.04 8.43 12.28
CA VAL A 459 -21.59 8.04 10.93
C VAL A 459 -22.42 6.88 10.40
N GLU A 460 -22.71 5.88 11.23
CA GLU A 460 -23.46 4.69 10.85
C GLU A 460 -24.89 5.03 10.41
N VAL A 461 -25.62 5.78 11.21
CA VAL A 461 -27.03 6.11 10.93
C VAL A 461 -27.20 7.17 9.85
N VAL A 462 -26.35 8.19 9.81
CA VAL A 462 -26.41 9.26 8.79
C VAL A 462 -25.97 8.74 7.42
N ASN A 463 -25.11 7.73 7.35
CA ASN A 463 -24.76 7.08 6.10
C ASN A 463 -26.00 6.51 5.37
N HIS A 464 -27.00 6.03 6.11
CA HIS A 464 -28.25 5.59 5.50
C HIS A 464 -29.01 6.78 4.87
N VAL A 465 -28.99 7.97 5.49
CA VAL A 465 -29.64 9.17 4.89
C VAL A 465 -28.92 9.57 3.60
N VAL A 466 -27.58 9.60 3.61
CA VAL A 466 -26.76 9.93 2.44
C VAL A 466 -26.96 8.94 1.30
N PHE A 467 -27.02 7.62 1.59
CA PHE A 467 -27.24 6.60 0.56
C PHE A 467 -28.70 6.54 0.06
N ALA A 468 -29.66 6.93 0.89
CA ALA A 468 -31.06 7.03 0.46
C ALA A 468 -31.35 8.25 -0.42
N ASP A 469 -30.66 9.36 -0.16
CA ASP A 469 -30.75 10.64 -0.86
C ASP A 469 -29.37 11.34 -0.89
N PRO A 470 -28.55 11.08 -1.91
CA PRO A 470 -27.20 11.66 -2.02
C PRO A 470 -27.21 13.18 -2.26
N GLU A 471 -28.33 13.76 -2.67
CA GLU A 471 -28.49 15.22 -2.84
C GLU A 471 -28.76 15.95 -1.51
N ASN A 472 -28.98 15.23 -0.40
CA ASN A 472 -29.16 15.80 0.91
C ASN A 472 -27.84 16.36 1.47
N GLU A 473 -27.56 17.61 1.12
CA GLU A 473 -26.34 18.32 1.53
C GLU A 473 -26.17 18.36 3.05
N ALA A 474 -27.25 18.59 3.81
CA ALA A 474 -27.20 18.65 5.27
C ALA A 474 -26.71 17.32 5.87
N ALA A 475 -27.17 16.18 5.34
CA ALA A 475 -26.73 14.86 5.77
C ALA A 475 -25.27 14.61 5.41
N ARG A 476 -24.83 14.95 4.18
CA ARG A 476 -23.43 14.81 3.76
C ARG A 476 -22.48 15.62 4.65
N LEU A 477 -22.81 16.90 4.89
CA LEU A 477 -21.97 17.78 5.72
C LEU A 477 -21.93 17.32 7.18
N PHE A 478 -23.04 16.85 7.71
CA PHE A 478 -23.11 16.37 9.08
C PHE A 478 -22.34 15.04 9.26
N GLN A 479 -22.44 14.13 8.30
CA GLN A 479 -21.61 12.92 8.29
C GLN A 479 -20.12 13.26 8.20
N ALA A 480 -19.74 14.25 7.37
CA ALA A 480 -18.37 14.73 7.26
C ALA A 480 -17.86 15.29 8.61
N ASP A 481 -18.68 16.08 9.33
CA ASP A 481 -18.33 16.61 10.65
C ASP A 481 -18.02 15.48 11.66
N ALA A 482 -18.81 14.41 11.65
CA ALA A 482 -18.58 13.25 12.53
C ALA A 482 -17.33 12.42 12.12
N LEU A 483 -17.11 12.23 10.80
CA LEU A 483 -15.91 11.57 10.29
C LEU A 483 -14.63 12.32 10.66
N GLU A 484 -14.65 13.66 10.63
CA GLU A 484 -13.52 14.47 11.07
C GLU A 484 -13.17 14.20 12.55
N GLN A 485 -14.16 14.11 13.43
CA GLN A 485 -13.91 13.83 14.85
C GLN A 485 -13.28 12.45 15.04
N LEU A 486 -13.75 11.42 14.32
CA LEU A 486 -13.16 10.08 14.33
C LEU A 486 -11.72 10.08 13.79
N GLY A 487 -11.46 10.82 12.71
CA GLY A 487 -10.13 11.00 12.15
C GLY A 487 -9.16 11.67 13.14
N TYR A 488 -9.62 12.68 13.88
CA TYR A 488 -8.81 13.36 14.89
C TYR A 488 -8.48 12.48 16.10
N GLN A 489 -9.36 11.53 16.45
CA GLN A 489 -9.15 10.59 17.55
C GLN A 489 -8.22 9.43 17.17
N SER A 490 -8.08 9.11 15.87
CA SER A 490 -7.39 7.93 15.39
C SER A 490 -5.89 7.97 15.68
N GLU A 491 -5.37 6.95 16.37
CA GLU A 491 -3.93 6.69 16.52
C GLU A 491 -3.34 6.17 15.19
N SER A 492 -4.13 5.42 14.40
CA SER A 492 -3.74 4.91 13.10
C SER A 492 -3.78 6.00 12.03
N GLY A 493 -2.66 6.18 11.33
CA GLY A 493 -2.58 7.03 10.13
C GLY A 493 -3.60 6.61 9.07
N PRO A 494 -3.67 5.32 8.66
CA PRO A 494 -4.69 4.86 7.72
C PRO A 494 -6.13 5.11 8.15
N TRP A 495 -6.49 4.90 9.42
CA TRP A 495 -7.84 5.19 9.90
C TRP A 495 -8.15 6.69 9.81
N ARG A 496 -7.21 7.53 10.29
CA ARG A 496 -7.31 8.98 10.16
C ARG A 496 -7.56 9.39 8.72
N ASP A 497 -6.74 8.89 7.82
CA ASP A 497 -6.78 9.28 6.41
C ASP A 497 -8.06 8.78 5.72
N PHE A 498 -8.56 7.59 6.05
CA PHE A 498 -9.87 7.11 5.57
C PHE A 498 -11.00 8.02 6.03
N TYR A 499 -11.07 8.35 7.32
CA TYR A 499 -12.11 9.21 7.86
C TYR A 499 -12.07 10.62 7.24
N LEU A 500 -10.89 11.24 7.20
CA LEU A 500 -10.74 12.61 6.69
C LEU A 500 -10.92 12.69 5.17
N THR A 501 -10.48 11.70 4.40
CA THR A 501 -10.72 11.66 2.94
C THR A 501 -12.20 11.46 2.66
N GLY A 502 -12.88 10.59 3.41
CA GLY A 502 -14.34 10.42 3.34
C GLY A 502 -15.09 11.71 3.64
N ALA A 503 -14.68 12.45 4.69
CA ALA A 503 -15.25 13.77 5.00
C ALA A 503 -15.06 14.76 3.84
N GLN A 504 -13.86 14.80 3.25
CA GLN A 504 -13.55 15.67 2.11
C GLN A 504 -14.39 15.32 0.87
N GLU A 505 -14.58 14.04 0.57
CA GLU A 505 -15.40 13.59 -0.56
C GLU A 505 -16.87 13.96 -0.37
N LEU A 506 -17.44 13.78 0.82
CA LEU A 506 -18.80 14.20 1.17
C LEU A 506 -19.00 15.73 1.02
N ARG A 507 -18.04 16.55 1.47
CA ARG A 507 -18.07 18.01 1.35
C ARG A 507 -17.99 18.48 -0.10
N SER A 508 -17.26 17.75 -0.95
CA SER A 508 -17.10 18.06 -2.38
C SER A 508 -18.24 17.52 -3.27
N ASN A 509 -19.21 16.81 -2.70
CA ASN A 509 -20.26 16.10 -3.46
C ASN A 509 -19.69 15.22 -4.57
N GLY A 510 -18.64 14.45 -4.27
CA GLY A 510 -17.99 13.53 -5.21
C GLY A 510 -17.27 14.19 -6.40
N THR A 511 -17.24 15.54 -6.47
CA THR A 511 -16.67 16.24 -7.63
C THR A 511 -15.15 16.09 -7.73
N MET A 512 -14.46 15.75 -6.65
CA MET A 512 -13.00 15.57 -6.60
C MET A 512 -12.48 14.57 -7.64
N PHE A 513 -13.26 13.53 -7.94
CA PHE A 513 -12.85 12.42 -8.78
C PHE A 513 -13.54 12.36 -10.14
N LYS A 514 -14.60 13.17 -10.36
CA LYS A 514 -15.42 13.14 -11.61
C LYS A 514 -14.62 13.28 -12.89
N ASN A 515 -13.45 13.91 -12.85
CA ASN A 515 -12.58 14.12 -14.00
C ASN A 515 -11.24 13.37 -13.91
N ALA A 516 -11.04 12.54 -12.89
CA ALA A 516 -9.83 11.74 -12.77
C ALA A 516 -9.84 10.60 -13.80
N LYS A 517 -9.30 10.89 -14.97
CA LYS A 517 -8.98 9.84 -15.96
C LYS A 517 -7.77 9.09 -15.41
N SER A 518 -7.99 7.87 -14.97
CA SER A 518 -6.89 7.01 -14.60
C SER A 518 -6.46 6.15 -15.76
N ASN A 519 -5.13 6.06 -15.88
CA ASN A 519 -4.50 4.84 -16.33
C ASN A 519 -4.12 4.03 -15.08
N ALA A 520 -4.99 3.12 -14.65
CA ALA A 520 -4.65 2.15 -13.60
C ALA A 520 -3.47 1.25 -14.01
N LEU A 521 -3.22 1.19 -15.30
CA LEU A 521 -2.11 0.46 -15.88
C LEU A 521 -0.89 1.36 -15.91
N ARG A 522 0.04 1.05 -15.05
CA ARG A 522 1.36 1.68 -15.03
C ARG A 522 2.18 1.09 -16.20
N PRO A 523 2.48 1.85 -17.27
CA PRO A 523 3.17 1.28 -18.43
C PRO A 523 4.48 0.57 -18.07
N GLY A 524 5.19 1.05 -17.06
CA GLY A 524 6.44 0.44 -16.58
C GLY A 524 6.30 -0.97 -15.98
N PHE A 525 5.09 -1.41 -15.63
CA PHE A 525 4.85 -2.76 -15.12
C PHE A 525 4.58 -3.76 -16.24
N LEU A 526 4.04 -3.30 -17.36
CA LEU A 526 3.65 -4.18 -18.46
C LEU A 526 4.83 -4.97 -19.04
N HIS A 527 6.01 -4.35 -19.08
CA HIS A 527 7.22 -5.00 -19.63
C HIS A 527 7.66 -6.22 -18.81
N ALA A 528 7.37 -6.23 -17.50
CA ALA A 528 7.72 -7.32 -16.61
C ALA A 528 6.72 -8.48 -16.64
N MET A 529 5.52 -8.28 -17.20
CA MET A 529 4.47 -9.30 -17.24
C MET A 529 4.81 -10.45 -18.21
N THR A 530 4.28 -11.63 -17.90
CA THR A 530 4.16 -12.72 -18.86
C THR A 530 2.98 -12.49 -19.81
N THR A 531 3.00 -13.13 -20.97
CA THR A 531 1.87 -13.07 -21.92
C THR A 531 0.56 -13.60 -21.29
N GLY A 532 0.65 -14.62 -20.44
CA GLY A 532 -0.48 -15.15 -19.67
C GLY A 532 -1.09 -14.08 -18.75
N GLN A 533 -0.29 -13.35 -17.99
CA GLN A 533 -0.75 -12.28 -17.12
C GLN A 533 -1.42 -11.12 -17.89
N VAL A 534 -0.94 -10.83 -19.11
CA VAL A 534 -1.62 -9.85 -19.99
C VAL A 534 -3.01 -10.35 -20.39
N PHE A 535 -3.17 -11.66 -20.67
CA PHE A 535 -4.48 -12.23 -20.91
C PHE A 535 -5.38 -12.22 -19.68
N ASP A 536 -4.86 -12.47 -18.49
CA ASP A 536 -5.63 -12.36 -17.24
C ASP A 536 -6.18 -10.94 -17.05
N LEU A 537 -5.37 -9.93 -17.35
CA LEU A 537 -5.81 -8.54 -17.36
C LEU A 537 -6.93 -8.28 -18.37
N ILE A 538 -6.80 -8.79 -19.61
CA ILE A 538 -7.86 -8.68 -20.61
C ILE A 538 -9.14 -9.37 -20.11
N GLY A 539 -9.02 -10.54 -19.48
CA GLY A 539 -10.15 -11.28 -18.91
C GLY A 539 -10.93 -10.47 -17.86
N VAL A 540 -10.24 -9.75 -16.98
CA VAL A 540 -10.84 -8.86 -15.97
C VAL A 540 -11.59 -7.68 -16.62
N ARG A 541 -11.14 -7.24 -17.79
CA ARG A 541 -11.76 -6.12 -18.52
C ARG A 541 -12.94 -6.55 -19.39
N LEU A 542 -13.10 -7.84 -19.66
CA LEU A 542 -14.17 -8.33 -20.55
C LEU A 542 -15.56 -8.09 -19.93
N ASN A 543 -16.40 -7.33 -20.62
CA ASN A 543 -17.79 -7.13 -20.25
C ASN A 543 -18.64 -8.35 -20.65
N ALA A 544 -18.78 -9.31 -19.75
CA ALA A 544 -19.45 -10.57 -20.02
C ALA A 544 -20.90 -10.41 -20.54
N PRO A 545 -21.77 -9.54 -19.98
CA PRO A 545 -23.12 -9.29 -20.52
C PRO A 545 -23.14 -8.84 -21.98
N ARG A 546 -22.16 -8.04 -22.42
CA ARG A 546 -22.05 -7.64 -23.84
C ARG A 546 -21.42 -8.74 -24.69
N ALA A 547 -20.62 -9.59 -24.10
CA ALA A 547 -19.84 -10.60 -24.80
C ALA A 547 -20.55 -11.96 -24.94
N GLU A 548 -21.59 -12.26 -24.15
CA GLU A 548 -22.21 -13.58 -24.06
C GLU A 548 -22.78 -14.13 -25.39
N ALA A 549 -23.26 -13.23 -26.27
CA ALA A 549 -23.81 -13.61 -27.57
C ALA A 549 -22.74 -13.84 -28.65
N HIS A 550 -21.48 -13.58 -28.35
CA HIS A 550 -20.38 -13.64 -29.32
C HIS A 550 -19.50 -14.86 -29.12
N SER A 551 -19.04 -15.44 -30.24
CA SER A 551 -18.02 -16.47 -30.27
C SER A 551 -16.91 -16.01 -31.21
N LEU A 552 -15.76 -15.69 -30.68
CA LEU A 552 -14.62 -15.13 -31.41
C LEU A 552 -13.36 -15.95 -31.11
N ARG A 553 -12.49 -16.07 -32.10
CA ARG A 553 -11.19 -16.76 -31.92
C ARG A 553 -10.11 -16.08 -32.72
N PHE A 554 -8.98 -15.84 -32.08
CA PHE A 554 -7.81 -15.16 -32.65
C PHE A 554 -6.55 -15.96 -32.40
N HIS A 555 -5.61 -15.91 -33.34
CA HIS A 555 -4.25 -16.34 -33.14
C HIS A 555 -3.38 -15.13 -32.80
N LEU A 556 -2.43 -15.30 -31.88
CA LEU A 556 -1.41 -14.31 -31.55
C LEU A 556 -0.03 -14.97 -31.63
N THR A 557 0.87 -14.32 -32.33
CA THR A 557 2.31 -14.64 -32.29
C THR A 557 3.04 -13.46 -31.68
N ILE A 558 3.71 -13.68 -30.54
CA ILE A 558 4.61 -12.72 -29.90
C ILE A 558 6.01 -12.95 -30.50
N THR A 559 6.40 -12.08 -31.42
CA THR A 559 7.54 -12.30 -32.31
C THR A 559 8.89 -12.24 -31.61
N ASP A 560 9.06 -11.37 -30.63
CA ASP A 560 10.28 -11.17 -29.83
C ASP A 560 10.46 -12.18 -28.70
N ARG A 561 9.39 -12.92 -28.31
CA ARG A 561 9.40 -14.00 -27.29
C ARG A 561 9.27 -15.38 -27.91
N ASN A 562 9.03 -15.48 -29.22
CA ASN A 562 8.76 -16.73 -29.93
C ASN A 562 7.62 -17.55 -29.30
N GLU A 563 6.56 -16.85 -28.85
CA GLU A 563 5.38 -17.45 -28.26
C GLU A 563 4.21 -17.44 -29.24
N GLN A 564 3.39 -18.49 -29.20
CA GLN A 564 2.15 -18.59 -29.97
C GLN A 564 1.00 -18.86 -29.02
N TRP A 565 -0.13 -18.16 -29.24
CA TRP A 565 -1.32 -18.25 -28.43
C TRP A 565 -2.58 -18.29 -29.30
N THR A 566 -3.59 -18.97 -28.81
CA THR A 566 -4.98 -18.83 -29.28
C THR A 566 -5.78 -18.18 -28.17
N PHE A 567 -6.48 -17.09 -28.47
CA PHE A 567 -7.40 -16.45 -27.53
C PHE A 567 -8.73 -16.13 -28.18
N GLY A 568 -9.76 -15.87 -27.37
CA GLY A 568 -11.07 -15.52 -27.89
C GLY A 568 -12.16 -15.51 -26.82
N ILE A 569 -13.41 -15.34 -27.25
CA ILE A 569 -14.58 -15.29 -26.39
C ILE A 569 -15.50 -16.47 -26.68
N ARG A 570 -15.95 -17.11 -25.61
CA ARG A 570 -17.05 -18.09 -25.64
C ARG A 570 -17.79 -18.05 -24.31
N ASN A 571 -19.13 -18.01 -24.39
CA ASN A 571 -20.01 -17.93 -23.22
C ASN A 571 -19.73 -16.71 -22.32
N GLY A 572 -19.36 -15.57 -22.89
CA GLY A 572 -18.98 -14.37 -22.14
C GLY A 572 -17.65 -14.46 -21.39
N VAL A 573 -16.81 -15.46 -21.66
CA VAL A 573 -15.54 -15.70 -20.97
C VAL A 573 -14.39 -15.64 -21.98
N LEU A 574 -13.30 -14.95 -21.59
CA LEU A 574 -12.04 -15.02 -22.33
C LEU A 574 -11.43 -16.40 -22.17
N GLN A 575 -11.07 -17.01 -23.27
CA GLN A 575 -10.36 -18.29 -23.32
C GLN A 575 -8.99 -18.08 -23.93
N THR A 576 -7.96 -18.71 -23.36
CA THR A 576 -6.59 -18.63 -23.82
C THR A 576 -5.93 -20.01 -23.86
N HIS A 577 -5.11 -20.25 -24.85
CA HIS A 577 -4.36 -21.49 -25.01
C HIS A 577 -2.99 -21.21 -25.62
N ILE A 578 -1.99 -21.90 -25.15
CA ILE A 578 -0.64 -21.89 -25.74
C ILE A 578 -0.71 -22.64 -27.08
N GLY A 579 -0.12 -22.07 -28.11
CA GLY A 579 -0.12 -22.56 -29.48
C GLY A 579 -1.34 -22.15 -30.30
N HIS A 580 -1.22 -22.22 -31.62
CA HIS A 580 -2.33 -21.99 -32.53
C HIS A 580 -3.21 -23.24 -32.61
N ARG A 581 -4.52 -23.07 -32.39
CA ARG A 581 -5.52 -24.15 -32.38
C ARG A 581 -6.67 -23.78 -33.32
N ASP A 582 -7.06 -24.73 -34.16
CA ASP A 582 -8.18 -24.61 -35.10
C ASP A 582 -8.12 -23.36 -36.01
N ASN A 583 -9.22 -23.06 -36.68
CA ASN A 583 -9.35 -21.84 -37.49
C ASN A 583 -9.61 -20.63 -36.60
N ALA A 584 -8.93 -19.50 -36.88
CA ALA A 584 -9.13 -18.23 -36.23
C ALA A 584 -9.86 -17.24 -37.16
N ASP A 585 -10.56 -16.28 -36.58
CA ASP A 585 -11.19 -15.17 -37.28
C ASP A 585 -10.11 -14.19 -37.82
N ALA A 586 -9.07 -13.97 -37.04
CA ALA A 586 -7.89 -13.20 -37.42
C ALA A 586 -6.63 -13.70 -36.73
N THR A 587 -5.47 -13.39 -37.30
CA THR A 587 -4.15 -13.66 -36.77
C THR A 587 -3.39 -12.35 -36.54
N ILE A 588 -2.84 -12.19 -35.36
CA ILE A 588 -2.05 -11.03 -34.96
C ILE A 588 -0.60 -11.49 -34.78
N ASN A 589 0.35 -10.82 -35.44
CA ASN A 589 1.76 -10.93 -35.14
C ASN A 589 2.20 -9.57 -34.55
N ALA A 590 2.81 -9.58 -33.36
CA ALA A 590 3.21 -8.36 -32.68
C ALA A 590 4.41 -8.62 -31.77
N THR A 591 5.15 -7.59 -31.41
CA THR A 591 6.06 -7.66 -30.27
C THR A 591 5.29 -7.72 -28.97
N PHE A 592 5.92 -8.22 -27.90
CA PHE A 592 5.28 -8.24 -26.58
C PHE A 592 4.88 -6.84 -26.12
N GLU A 593 5.73 -5.85 -26.35
CA GLU A 593 5.43 -4.47 -25.98
C GLU A 593 4.18 -3.95 -26.70
N ALA A 594 4.08 -4.13 -28.02
CA ALA A 594 2.92 -3.71 -28.80
C ALA A 594 1.62 -4.40 -28.31
N PHE A 595 1.69 -5.71 -28.03
CA PHE A 595 0.54 -6.44 -27.50
C PHE A 595 0.15 -6.00 -26.09
N ALA A 596 1.12 -5.81 -25.19
CA ALA A 596 0.85 -5.38 -23.82
C ALA A 596 0.29 -3.95 -23.78
N GLN A 597 0.78 -3.04 -24.63
CA GLN A 597 0.22 -1.69 -24.76
C GLN A 597 -1.23 -1.74 -25.27
N PHE A 598 -1.47 -2.51 -26.33
CA PHE A 598 -2.82 -2.76 -26.86
C PHE A 598 -3.77 -3.32 -25.77
N ALA A 599 -3.33 -4.30 -25.01
CA ALA A 599 -4.12 -4.87 -23.91
C ALA A 599 -4.41 -3.87 -22.78
N SER A 600 -3.57 -2.86 -22.60
CA SER A 600 -3.62 -1.92 -21.48
C SER A 600 -4.40 -0.64 -21.75
N LYS A 601 -4.46 -0.19 -23.00
CA LYS A 601 -5.04 1.09 -23.40
C LYS A 601 -6.34 0.89 -24.18
N ALA A 602 -7.09 2.00 -24.35
CA ALA A 602 -8.17 2.09 -25.31
C ALA A 602 -7.60 2.37 -26.72
N GLU A 603 -6.60 1.59 -27.15
CA GLU A 603 -6.05 1.77 -28.50
C GLU A 603 -7.00 1.23 -29.55
N THR A 604 -7.06 1.93 -30.66
CA THR A 604 -7.79 1.47 -31.85
C THR A 604 -6.95 0.40 -32.56
N LEU A 605 -7.60 -0.41 -33.38
CA LEU A 605 -6.91 -1.41 -34.20
C LEU A 605 -5.85 -0.78 -35.11
N SER A 606 -6.09 0.47 -35.57
CA SER A 606 -5.14 1.24 -36.37
C SER A 606 -3.86 1.53 -35.58
N GLU A 607 -3.96 1.95 -34.32
CA GLU A 607 -2.79 2.24 -33.47
C GLU A 607 -1.96 0.99 -33.21
N LEU A 608 -2.59 -0.18 -33.03
CA LEU A 608 -1.88 -1.45 -32.97
C LEU A 608 -1.16 -1.78 -34.28
N SER A 609 -1.86 -1.60 -35.42
CA SER A 609 -1.28 -1.90 -36.74
C SER A 609 -0.11 -0.98 -37.12
N ASP A 610 -0.08 0.22 -36.57
CA ASP A 610 1.00 1.20 -36.80
C ASP A 610 2.26 0.91 -35.95
N GLN A 611 2.18 -0.03 -34.99
CA GLN A 611 3.33 -0.40 -34.18
C GLN A 611 4.36 -1.21 -35.01
N PRO A 612 5.66 -0.92 -34.86
CA PRO A 612 6.71 -1.63 -35.61
C PRO A 612 6.66 -3.16 -35.37
N GLY A 613 6.69 -3.91 -36.46
CA GLY A 613 6.67 -5.38 -36.41
C GLY A 613 5.31 -6.02 -36.14
N THR A 614 4.24 -5.23 -36.22
CA THR A 614 2.86 -5.72 -36.09
C THR A 614 2.22 -5.96 -37.45
N SER A 615 1.52 -7.10 -37.59
CA SER A 615 0.63 -7.39 -38.72
C SER A 615 -0.64 -8.07 -38.25
N ILE A 616 -1.73 -7.80 -38.96
CA ILE A 616 -3.06 -8.40 -38.69
C ILE A 616 -3.57 -8.97 -40.01
N ASP A 617 -3.82 -10.28 -40.02
CA ASP A 617 -4.36 -11.02 -41.16
C ASP A 617 -5.74 -11.61 -40.79
N GLY A 618 -6.71 -11.55 -41.71
CA GLY A 618 -8.04 -12.08 -41.49
C GLY A 618 -9.12 -11.03 -41.28
N ASP A 619 -10.18 -11.36 -40.51
CA ASP A 619 -11.33 -10.48 -40.31
C ASP A 619 -11.05 -9.44 -39.17
N SER A 620 -10.54 -8.27 -39.57
CA SER A 620 -10.29 -7.18 -38.63
C SER A 620 -11.53 -6.66 -37.91
N SER A 621 -12.72 -6.78 -38.52
CA SER A 621 -13.99 -6.32 -37.91
C SER A 621 -14.33 -7.09 -36.64
N LYS A 622 -13.95 -8.38 -36.57
CA LYS A 622 -14.11 -9.19 -35.37
C LYS A 622 -13.17 -8.80 -34.26
N LEU A 623 -11.97 -8.36 -34.60
CA LEU A 623 -11.02 -7.84 -33.61
C LEU A 623 -11.47 -6.47 -33.08
N GLU A 624 -12.05 -5.60 -33.94
CA GLU A 624 -12.70 -4.36 -33.50
C GLU A 624 -13.89 -4.65 -32.55
N LEU A 625 -14.71 -5.66 -32.91
CA LEU A 625 -15.78 -6.12 -32.03
C LEU A 625 -15.22 -6.58 -30.68
N PHE A 626 -14.17 -7.40 -30.66
CA PHE A 626 -13.53 -7.86 -29.43
C PHE A 626 -13.11 -6.68 -28.53
N LEU A 627 -12.45 -5.68 -29.09
CA LEU A 627 -12.04 -4.47 -28.35
C LEU A 627 -13.24 -3.71 -27.78
N SER A 628 -14.32 -3.61 -28.53
CA SER A 628 -15.55 -2.93 -28.08
C SER A 628 -16.22 -3.62 -26.90
N LEU A 629 -15.89 -4.89 -26.62
CA LEU A 629 -16.42 -5.68 -25.51
C LEU A 629 -15.59 -5.54 -24.22
N LEU A 630 -14.45 -4.80 -24.25
CA LEU A 630 -13.63 -4.55 -23.09
C LEU A 630 -14.06 -3.25 -22.38
N ASP A 631 -14.12 -3.28 -21.06
CA ASP A 631 -14.33 -2.09 -20.24
C ASP A 631 -13.01 -1.39 -19.93
N TYR A 632 -13.10 -0.06 -19.74
CA TYR A 632 -12.02 0.79 -19.27
C TYR A 632 -12.38 1.34 -17.91
N PHE A 633 -11.55 1.02 -16.92
CA PHE A 633 -11.79 1.45 -15.55
C PHE A 633 -11.35 2.90 -15.34
N THR A 634 -12.12 3.63 -14.53
CA THR A 634 -11.81 5.00 -14.13
C THR A 634 -11.61 5.03 -12.60
N PHE A 635 -10.75 5.93 -12.12
CA PHE A 635 -10.59 6.12 -10.66
C PHE A 635 -11.81 6.78 -10.01
N GLY A 636 -12.70 7.35 -10.78
CA GLY A 636 -13.71 8.27 -10.31
C GLY A 636 -14.94 7.62 -9.66
N PHE A 637 -14.87 6.34 -9.26
CA PHE A 637 -16.02 5.76 -8.56
C PHE A 637 -16.09 6.27 -7.11
N GLU A 638 -17.33 6.48 -6.65
CA GLU A 638 -17.63 6.98 -5.32
C GLU A 638 -17.39 5.89 -4.25
N ILE A 639 -17.01 6.28 -3.04
CA ILE A 639 -16.84 5.38 -1.88
C ILE A 639 -17.86 5.70 -0.79
N VAL A 640 -18.05 6.99 -0.49
CA VAL A 640 -18.97 7.46 0.57
C VAL A 640 -20.32 7.94 0.01
N LEU A 641 -20.52 7.87 -1.29
CA LEU A 641 -21.75 8.14 -2.00
C LEU A 641 -22.18 6.88 -2.79
N PRO A 642 -23.48 6.72 -3.13
CA PRO A 642 -23.96 5.58 -3.90
C PRO A 642 -23.51 5.59 -5.36
#